data_8d9db727a16896f018bc8cc6a84ca25f
#
_entry.id   8d9db727a16896f018bc8cc6a84ca25f
#
_cell.length_a   1.000
_cell.length_b   1.000
_cell.length_c   1.000
_cell.angle_alpha   90.00
_cell.angle_beta   90.00
_cell.angle_gamma   90.00
#
_symmetry.space_group_name_H-M   'P 1'
#
loop_
_entity.id
_entity.type
_entity.pdbx_description
1 polymer ?
#
loop_
_entity_poly.entity_id
_entity_poly.type
_entity_poly.pdbx_seq_one_letter_code
_entity_poly.pdbx_strand_id
1 'polypeptide(L)'
;MSGEEDQGLTEALELWGGLECTVNRVLDEYFSQMDRNGHIHRLCDIERFASLGIRSIRYPVLWEHLAPNGLDEIDWSWPDDRLRALRERGITPIVGLVHHGSGPQYTSLIDPRFADKLAAFAGAVAQRYPWAEYYTPVNEPLTTARFSGLYGLWYPHGRDERTFVQTLLNQCRAVVLSMRAIRQVNPDAKLVQTDDLGKAYSTPQLSGLAEFYNARRWLAWDLLYGKVGQEHPLWDYLISTGIEPSQFLWFKDNVCHPEIIGINYYITSERWLDQRVERYPGHHITNYRGYRFVDMEPVRVLATPTAGVEHLLAEAWERYRLPLAITEAHIGASREDQMRWLLEMWQAARNARQRGVDIRAVTVWALLGSYDWDCLVTACKGYYEPGPFDVRSALPRPTAVAGLMRELAAGRQPSHPVLEGQGWWRRPDRFTCTPVATPTAITSLHSEYKTSVNGTMRPILVTGATGTLGRAFAIICGQRNLAGILLSRQEMDIAVRASVECAVARYRPWAIINASGYVNVDNAESDIDRCFRENAVGPSVLAAVCRERDIQLLTFSSDLVFDGRRASPYLESDRVGPLNHYGRSKVEAERRVLDHHPDALIVRTSAFFGPWDIYNFVTLALKTLAQEERFSASTDITVSPTYVPDLVNACLDLLIDKEAGIWHLTNGEPVTWVELAFKAAKKAGIDTSRLDGRRGGEFGYVAVRPLYSALSSERGILLPSLDDALDRYIRSRRQEAPAEAEERKSGRRGSGMAA
;
A
#
# COMPACT_ATOMS: atom_id res chain seq x y z
N MET A 1 10.38 50.41 25.22
CA MET A 1 10.26 49.03 25.65
C MET A 1 10.07 48.22 24.40
N SER A 2 11.05 47.46 24.12
CA SER A 2 11.37 46.77 22.87
C SER A 2 10.35 45.72 22.51
N GLY A 3 9.79 45.82 21.30
CA GLY A 3 9.11 44.71 20.67
C GLY A 3 10.14 43.66 20.33
N GLU A 4 10.01 42.46 20.90
CA GLU A 4 10.60 41.26 20.35
C GLU A 4 9.84 40.96 19.07
N GLU A 5 10.51 41.19 17.94
CA GLU A 5 10.04 40.77 16.63
C GLU A 5 9.89 39.24 16.64
N ASP A 6 8.66 38.81 16.44
CA ASP A 6 8.27 37.45 16.09
C ASP A 6 9.04 37.05 14.80
N GLN A 7 10.20 36.39 14.97
CA GLN A 7 10.90 35.75 13.87
C GLN A 7 10.11 34.50 13.48
N GLY A 8 8.97 34.73 12.84
CA GLY A 8 8.17 33.68 12.24
C GLY A 8 9.01 32.84 11.29
N LEU A 9 8.81 31.53 11.35
CA LEU A 9 9.43 30.51 10.48
C LEU A 9 9.33 30.95 9.01
N THR A 10 10.44 31.43 8.44
CA THR A 10 10.50 32.12 7.15
C THR A 10 10.41 31.21 5.94
N GLU A 11 10.66 29.91 6.10
CA GLU A 11 10.63 28.93 5.01
C GLU A 11 9.29 28.19 4.96
N ALA A 12 8.76 27.97 3.76
CA ALA A 12 7.52 27.19 3.58
C ALA A 12 7.75 25.71 3.91
N LEU A 13 6.70 25.01 4.39
CA LEU A 13 6.73 23.56 4.54
C LEU A 13 6.98 22.89 3.18
N GLU A 14 8.02 22.07 3.07
CA GLU A 14 8.42 21.41 1.84
C GLU A 14 7.78 20.02 1.68
N LEU A 15 7.56 19.62 0.44
CA LEU A 15 7.27 18.25 0.08
C LEU A 15 8.54 17.57 -0.41
N TRP A 16 8.93 16.49 0.27
CA TRP A 16 10.05 15.66 -0.12
C TRP A 16 9.56 14.32 -0.68
N GLY A 17 10.41 13.66 -1.46
CA GLY A 17 10.21 12.29 -1.91
C GLY A 17 11.20 11.34 -1.25
N GLY A 18 10.88 10.05 -1.27
CA GLY A 18 11.81 9.01 -0.84
C GLY A 18 11.62 7.72 -1.64
N LEU A 19 12.66 6.92 -1.70
CA LEU A 19 12.64 5.61 -2.35
C LEU A 19 12.77 4.52 -1.28
N GLU A 20 11.86 3.55 -1.33
CA GLU A 20 12.09 2.30 -0.64
C GLU A 20 13.29 1.61 -1.31
N CYS A 21 14.38 1.56 -0.57
CA CYS A 21 15.66 1.13 -1.09
C CYS A 21 16.37 0.12 -0.18
N THR A 22 15.62 -0.48 0.75
CA THR A 22 16.13 -1.50 1.65
C THR A 22 16.91 -2.58 0.91
N VAL A 23 18.13 -2.81 1.40
CA VAL A 23 18.95 -3.97 1.03
C VAL A 23 19.25 -4.74 2.30
N ASN A 24 18.27 -5.53 2.75
CA ASN A 24 18.46 -6.36 3.94
C ASN A 24 18.99 -7.75 3.60
N ARG A 25 19.64 -8.37 4.57
CA ARG A 25 20.17 -9.73 4.49
C ARG A 25 19.36 -10.65 5.40
N VAL A 26 18.90 -11.78 4.85
CA VAL A 26 18.27 -12.87 5.60
C VAL A 26 19.05 -14.14 5.31
N LEU A 27 19.68 -14.74 6.32
CA LEU A 27 20.68 -15.79 6.15
C LEU A 27 21.82 -15.30 5.23
N ASP A 28 21.97 -15.90 4.06
CA ASP A 28 22.97 -15.54 3.06
C ASP A 28 22.38 -14.83 1.82
N GLU A 29 21.08 -14.57 1.84
CA GLU A 29 20.38 -13.91 0.73
C GLU A 29 20.19 -12.42 1.00
N TYR A 30 20.40 -11.59 -0.03
CA TYR A 30 20.13 -10.17 -0.01
C TYR A 30 18.84 -9.87 -0.76
N PHE A 31 17.98 -9.05 -0.16
CA PHE A 31 16.73 -8.58 -0.74
C PHE A 31 16.89 -7.09 -1.08
N SER A 32 16.81 -6.76 -2.36
CA SER A 32 16.93 -5.37 -2.83
C SER A 32 15.58 -4.86 -3.34
N GLN A 33 15.08 -3.82 -2.74
CA GLN A 33 13.85 -3.15 -3.17
C GLN A 33 14.02 -2.46 -4.52
N MET A 34 15.19 -1.89 -4.80
CA MET A 34 15.46 -1.19 -6.06
C MET A 34 15.51 -2.13 -7.27
N ASP A 35 15.98 -3.36 -7.09
CA ASP A 35 15.91 -4.39 -8.13
C ASP A 35 14.46 -4.78 -8.40
N ARG A 36 13.67 -4.95 -7.35
CA ARG A 36 12.28 -5.40 -7.43
C ARG A 36 11.35 -4.35 -8.04
N ASN A 37 11.50 -3.09 -7.65
CA ASN A 37 10.73 -1.99 -8.25
C ASN A 37 11.31 -1.56 -9.61
N GLY A 38 12.46 -2.09 -10.02
CA GLY A 38 13.13 -1.86 -11.31
C GLY A 38 13.80 -0.50 -11.45
N HIS A 39 13.92 0.31 -10.38
CA HIS A 39 14.56 1.62 -10.43
C HIS A 39 16.03 1.54 -10.82
N ILE A 40 16.69 0.43 -10.44
CA ILE A 40 18.09 0.21 -10.78
C ILE A 40 18.35 0.32 -12.31
N HIS A 41 17.36 -0.01 -13.13
CA HIS A 41 17.46 -0.01 -14.59
C HIS A 41 16.82 1.22 -15.26
N ARG A 42 16.00 2.02 -14.54
CA ARG A 42 15.21 3.11 -15.14
C ARG A 42 15.68 4.49 -14.70
N LEU A 43 16.59 5.09 -15.46
CA LEU A 43 17.01 6.49 -15.26
C LEU A 43 15.85 7.48 -15.46
N CYS A 44 14.90 7.14 -16.34
CA CYS A 44 13.74 7.99 -16.64
C CYS A 44 12.77 8.18 -15.45
N ASP A 45 12.91 7.42 -14.36
CA ASP A 45 12.13 7.64 -13.14
C ASP A 45 12.43 9.02 -12.52
N ILE A 46 13.65 9.55 -12.70
CA ILE A 46 14.02 10.89 -12.20
C ILE A 46 13.12 11.98 -12.79
N GLU A 47 12.75 11.86 -14.06
CA GLU A 47 11.81 12.79 -14.71
C GLU A 47 10.43 12.77 -14.06
N ARG A 48 9.98 11.55 -13.70
CA ARG A 48 8.71 11.36 -12.98
C ARG A 48 8.76 12.01 -11.60
N PHE A 49 9.87 11.84 -10.87
CA PHE A 49 10.03 12.44 -9.56
C PHE A 49 10.02 13.97 -9.65
N ALA A 50 10.72 14.54 -10.63
CA ALA A 50 10.70 15.98 -10.89
C ALA A 50 9.29 16.53 -11.17
N SER A 51 8.45 15.75 -11.86
CA SER A 51 7.07 16.13 -12.17
C SER A 51 6.15 16.28 -10.96
N LEU A 52 6.57 15.81 -9.78
CA LEU A 52 5.81 15.90 -8.52
C LEU A 52 5.95 17.27 -7.83
N GLY A 53 6.96 18.07 -8.20
CA GLY A 53 7.25 19.35 -7.55
C GLY A 53 7.99 19.21 -6.21
N ILE A 54 8.62 18.06 -5.94
CA ILE A 54 9.42 17.85 -4.72
C ILE A 54 10.70 18.70 -4.75
N ARG A 55 11.12 19.18 -3.58
CA ARG A 55 12.36 19.96 -3.41
C ARG A 55 13.57 19.08 -3.13
N SER A 56 13.39 18.04 -2.34
CA SER A 56 14.44 17.12 -1.96
C SER A 56 13.94 15.67 -2.07
N ILE A 57 14.90 14.76 -2.20
CA ILE A 57 14.62 13.32 -2.27
C ILE A 57 15.62 12.54 -1.39
N ARG A 58 15.11 11.66 -0.53
CA ARG A 58 15.95 10.65 0.11
C ARG A 58 16.35 9.62 -0.93
N TYR A 59 17.62 9.65 -1.31
CA TYR A 59 18.12 8.94 -2.48
C TYR A 59 19.27 8.00 -2.13
N PRO A 60 19.22 6.73 -2.58
CA PRO A 60 20.19 5.71 -2.23
C PRO A 60 21.51 5.86 -3.00
N VAL A 61 22.61 5.80 -2.25
CA VAL A 61 23.98 5.56 -2.73
C VAL A 61 24.51 4.43 -1.85
N LEU A 62 23.95 3.24 -2.03
CA LEU A 62 24.06 2.17 -1.06
C LEU A 62 25.39 1.43 -1.12
N TRP A 63 25.98 1.23 0.04
CA TRP A 63 27.25 0.52 0.20
C TRP A 63 27.21 -0.91 -0.35
N GLU A 64 26.11 -1.63 -0.07
CA GLU A 64 25.88 -3.01 -0.52
C GLU A 64 25.87 -3.14 -2.04
N HIS A 65 25.38 -2.14 -2.76
CA HIS A 65 25.30 -2.13 -4.22
C HIS A 65 26.58 -1.69 -4.89
N LEU A 66 27.24 -0.66 -4.35
CA LEU A 66 28.36 0.00 -5.03
C LEU A 66 29.71 -0.63 -4.74
N ALA A 67 29.85 -1.26 -3.56
CA ALA A 67 31.11 -1.88 -3.13
C ALA A 67 30.89 -3.29 -2.54
N PRO A 68 30.23 -4.20 -3.26
CA PRO A 68 29.88 -5.54 -2.74
C PRO A 68 31.10 -6.40 -2.40
N ASN A 69 32.23 -6.19 -3.07
CA ASN A 69 33.46 -6.98 -2.94
C ASN A 69 34.54 -6.28 -2.11
N GLY A 70 34.47 -4.97 -1.98
CA GLY A 70 35.47 -4.16 -1.28
C GLY A 70 35.48 -2.71 -1.73
N LEU A 71 36.15 -1.85 -0.94
CA LEU A 71 36.22 -0.41 -1.23
C LEU A 71 37.22 -0.06 -2.36
N ASP A 72 38.04 -1.01 -2.79
CA ASP A 72 38.97 -0.81 -3.90
C ASP A 72 38.27 -0.88 -5.27
N GLU A 73 37.05 -1.42 -5.32
CA GLU A 73 36.26 -1.65 -6.54
C GLU A 73 34.85 -1.04 -6.40
N ILE A 74 34.77 0.28 -6.22
CA ILE A 74 33.46 0.97 -6.12
C ILE A 74 32.94 1.26 -7.52
N ASP A 75 31.72 0.77 -7.85
CA ASP A 75 31.04 1.07 -9.11
C ASP A 75 30.25 2.39 -8.99
N TRP A 76 30.77 3.44 -9.56
CA TRP A 76 30.15 4.77 -9.59
C TRP A 76 29.19 4.98 -10.77
N SER A 77 29.11 4.05 -11.72
CA SER A 77 28.36 4.23 -12.96
C SER A 77 26.87 4.52 -12.69
N TRP A 78 26.28 3.78 -11.77
CA TRP A 78 24.87 3.95 -11.42
C TRP A 78 24.54 5.28 -10.72
N PRO A 79 25.21 5.69 -9.65
CA PRO A 79 24.90 6.93 -8.97
C PRO A 79 25.31 8.19 -9.73
N ASP A 80 26.36 8.13 -10.58
CA ASP A 80 26.82 9.27 -11.37
C ASP A 80 25.72 9.84 -12.26
N ASP A 81 25.04 8.99 -13.02
CA ASP A 81 23.98 9.41 -13.94
C ASP A 81 22.76 9.96 -13.19
N ARG A 82 22.41 9.33 -12.09
CA ARG A 82 21.20 9.67 -11.34
C ARG A 82 21.34 10.92 -10.48
N LEU A 83 22.44 11.05 -9.76
CA LEU A 83 22.72 12.26 -8.98
C LEU A 83 22.90 13.49 -9.88
N ARG A 84 23.53 13.31 -11.05
CA ARG A 84 23.59 14.36 -12.09
C ARG A 84 22.19 14.74 -12.54
N ALA A 85 21.36 13.77 -12.91
CA ALA A 85 19.99 14.00 -13.36
C ALA A 85 19.12 14.69 -12.30
N LEU A 86 19.25 14.36 -11.01
CA LEU A 86 18.58 15.06 -9.91
C LEU A 86 19.03 16.52 -9.82
N ARG A 87 20.35 16.76 -9.85
CA ARG A 87 20.94 18.09 -9.77
C ARG A 87 20.50 19.00 -10.93
N GLU A 88 20.50 18.48 -12.16
CA GLU A 88 20.04 19.20 -13.36
C GLU A 88 18.58 19.63 -13.27
N ARG A 89 17.75 18.90 -12.48
CA ARG A 89 16.33 19.21 -12.24
C ARG A 89 16.08 20.02 -10.98
N GLY A 90 17.14 20.43 -10.28
CA GLY A 90 17.02 21.22 -9.05
C GLY A 90 16.45 20.45 -7.87
N ILE A 91 16.58 19.11 -7.86
CA ILE A 91 16.17 18.26 -6.74
C ILE A 91 17.40 17.95 -5.88
N THR A 92 17.35 18.34 -4.62
CA THR A 92 18.43 18.10 -3.66
C THR A 92 18.40 16.65 -3.16
N PRO A 93 19.43 15.82 -3.38
CA PRO A 93 19.49 14.49 -2.80
C PRO A 93 19.86 14.55 -1.31
N ILE A 94 19.13 13.81 -0.48
CA ILE A 94 19.54 13.41 0.85
C ILE A 94 20.14 12.01 0.69
N VAL A 95 21.48 11.94 0.71
CA VAL A 95 22.24 10.74 0.32
C VAL A 95 22.19 9.69 1.42
N GLY A 96 21.54 8.55 1.16
CA GLY A 96 21.48 7.38 2.05
C GLY A 96 22.56 6.36 1.70
N LEU A 97 23.35 5.93 2.71
CA LEU A 97 24.47 5.00 2.48
C LEU A 97 24.14 3.55 2.88
N VAL A 98 23.33 3.37 3.93
CA VAL A 98 22.79 2.06 4.38
C VAL A 98 21.33 2.26 4.77
N HIS A 99 20.46 1.42 4.20
CA HIS A 99 19.02 1.44 4.49
C HIS A 99 18.56 0.05 4.91
N HIS A 100 18.43 -0.16 6.24
CA HIS A 100 18.14 -1.45 6.87
C HIS A 100 19.14 -2.57 6.54
N GLY A 101 20.25 -2.23 5.93
CA GLY A 101 21.29 -3.16 5.53
C GLY A 101 22.24 -3.53 6.69
N SER A 102 22.95 -4.62 6.48
CA SER A 102 24.04 -5.07 7.36
C SER A 102 25.44 -4.81 6.77
N GLY A 103 25.49 -4.03 5.72
CA GLY A 103 26.67 -3.84 4.86
C GLY A 103 26.89 -5.03 3.91
N PRO A 104 27.89 -4.92 3.00
CA PRO A 104 28.30 -6.01 2.11
C PRO A 104 28.75 -7.28 2.85
N GLN A 105 28.92 -8.39 2.13
CA GLN A 105 29.24 -9.70 2.73
C GLN A 105 30.52 -9.73 3.59
N TYR A 106 31.46 -8.81 3.35
CA TYR A 106 32.72 -8.71 4.12
C TYR A 106 32.57 -7.95 5.45
N THR A 107 31.35 -7.64 5.89
CA THR A 107 31.04 -7.00 7.18
C THR A 107 29.71 -7.44 7.76
N SER A 108 29.37 -6.96 8.94
CA SER A 108 28.07 -7.15 9.58
C SER A 108 27.84 -6.08 10.65
N LEU A 109 26.60 -5.92 11.11
CA LEU A 109 26.26 -4.96 12.17
C LEU A 109 26.96 -5.23 13.51
N ILE A 110 27.45 -6.46 13.75
CA ILE A 110 28.24 -6.83 14.93
C ILE A 110 29.75 -6.82 14.67
N ASP A 111 30.21 -6.53 13.45
CA ASP A 111 31.65 -6.36 13.17
C ASP A 111 32.17 -5.11 13.89
N PRO A 112 33.19 -5.20 14.75
CA PRO A 112 33.76 -4.03 15.43
C PRO A 112 34.28 -2.96 14.48
N ARG A 113 34.61 -3.33 13.23
CA ARG A 113 35.09 -2.41 12.17
C ARG A 113 33.98 -1.92 11.24
N PHE A 114 32.72 -2.25 11.49
CA PHE A 114 31.58 -1.80 10.65
C PHE A 114 31.60 -0.27 10.47
N ALA A 115 31.78 0.46 11.60
CA ALA A 115 31.78 1.91 11.60
C ALA A 115 32.93 2.50 10.78
N ASP A 116 34.15 1.95 10.90
CA ASP A 116 35.33 2.43 10.16
C ASP A 116 35.17 2.14 8.65
N LYS A 117 34.67 0.96 8.30
CA LYS A 117 34.42 0.57 6.89
C LYS A 117 33.37 1.46 6.23
N LEU A 118 32.24 1.72 6.92
CA LEU A 118 31.21 2.62 6.39
C LEU A 118 31.73 4.06 6.29
N ALA A 119 32.53 4.54 7.25
CA ALA A 119 33.13 5.85 7.18
C ALA A 119 34.12 6.02 5.99
N ALA A 120 34.87 4.97 5.67
CA ALA A 120 35.74 4.96 4.49
C ALA A 120 34.90 5.04 3.19
N PHE A 121 33.82 4.28 3.09
CA PHE A 121 32.88 4.39 1.98
C PHE A 121 32.24 5.79 1.89
N ALA A 122 31.78 6.33 3.01
CA ALA A 122 31.19 7.67 3.09
C ALA A 122 32.16 8.77 2.64
N GLY A 123 33.43 8.67 3.01
CA GLY A 123 34.50 9.55 2.53
C GLY A 123 34.69 9.47 1.00
N ALA A 124 34.67 8.27 0.44
CA ALA A 124 34.74 8.07 -1.02
C ALA A 124 33.55 8.68 -1.74
N VAL A 125 32.31 8.51 -1.19
CA VAL A 125 31.08 9.14 -1.72
C VAL A 125 31.21 10.67 -1.71
N ALA A 126 31.66 11.26 -0.59
CA ALA A 126 31.85 12.71 -0.48
C ALA A 126 32.90 13.23 -1.47
N GLN A 127 34.03 12.53 -1.64
CA GLN A 127 35.03 12.86 -2.65
C GLN A 127 34.50 12.83 -4.07
N ARG A 128 33.61 11.84 -4.38
CA ARG A 128 32.97 11.72 -5.69
C ARG A 128 31.96 12.82 -5.93
N TYR A 129 31.17 13.19 -4.88
CA TYR A 129 30.07 14.15 -4.93
C TYR A 129 30.25 15.29 -3.92
N PRO A 130 31.31 16.13 -4.02
CA PRO A 130 31.60 17.16 -3.03
C PRO A 130 30.54 18.26 -2.93
N TRP A 131 29.62 18.31 -3.86
CA TRP A 131 28.47 19.21 -3.90
C TRP A 131 27.25 18.71 -3.13
N ALA A 132 27.21 17.42 -2.73
CA ALA A 132 26.11 16.88 -1.94
C ALA A 132 26.15 17.44 -0.51
N GLU A 133 25.01 17.97 -0.06
CA GLU A 133 24.94 18.68 1.23
C GLU A 133 24.31 17.84 2.33
N TYR A 134 23.33 16.98 2.00
CA TYR A 134 22.56 16.26 2.99
C TYR A 134 22.83 14.75 2.94
N TYR A 135 22.99 14.15 4.13
CA TYR A 135 23.33 12.74 4.27
C TYR A 135 22.51 12.05 5.36
N THR A 136 22.13 10.82 5.11
CA THR A 136 21.62 9.84 6.09
C THR A 136 22.54 8.61 6.02
N PRO A 137 23.68 8.59 6.74
CA PRO A 137 24.63 7.48 6.63
C PRO A 137 24.02 6.13 6.99
N VAL A 138 23.13 6.09 8.00
CA VAL A 138 22.37 4.89 8.39
C VAL A 138 20.92 5.28 8.64
N ASN A 139 19.99 4.68 7.90
CA ASN A 139 18.55 4.81 8.17
C ASN A 139 18.13 3.93 9.34
N GLU A 140 17.36 4.49 10.28
CA GLU A 140 16.75 3.80 11.41
C GLU A 140 17.66 2.85 12.19
N PRO A 141 18.72 3.36 12.82
CA PRO A 141 19.64 2.51 13.59
C PRO A 141 18.95 1.68 14.69
N LEU A 142 17.97 2.26 15.39
CA LEU A 142 17.25 1.60 16.46
C LEU A 142 16.31 0.50 15.94
N THR A 143 15.56 0.77 14.89
CA THR A 143 14.64 -0.20 14.26
C THR A 143 15.44 -1.36 13.66
N THR A 144 16.50 -1.07 12.89
CA THR A 144 17.38 -2.08 12.31
C THR A 144 18.03 -2.94 13.40
N ALA A 145 18.47 -2.35 14.50
CA ALA A 145 19.04 -3.09 15.63
C ALA A 145 18.00 -4.00 16.29
N ARG A 146 16.73 -3.56 16.45
CA ARG A 146 15.66 -4.41 16.98
C ARG A 146 15.42 -5.64 16.09
N PHE A 147 15.34 -5.44 14.78
CA PHE A 147 15.03 -6.52 13.85
C PHE A 147 16.20 -7.48 13.66
N SER A 148 17.41 -6.97 13.64
CA SER A 148 18.63 -7.77 13.43
C SER A 148 19.20 -8.39 14.71
N GLY A 149 19.13 -7.66 15.84
CA GLY A 149 19.80 -8.06 17.10
C GLY A 149 18.86 -8.59 18.18
N LEU A 150 17.59 -8.14 18.22
CA LEU A 150 16.65 -8.53 19.28
C LEU A 150 15.60 -9.53 18.81
N TYR A 151 15.05 -9.35 17.61
CA TYR A 151 13.95 -10.20 17.09
C TYR A 151 14.44 -11.32 16.18
N GLY A 152 15.68 -11.28 15.71
CA GLY A 152 16.30 -12.30 14.88
C GLY A 152 15.71 -12.41 13.48
N LEU A 153 15.08 -11.36 12.97
CA LEU A 153 14.43 -11.32 11.65
C LEU A 153 15.44 -11.17 10.54
N TRP A 154 16.37 -10.23 10.70
CA TRP A 154 17.42 -9.91 9.72
C TRP A 154 18.79 -10.31 10.23
N TYR A 155 19.75 -10.43 9.32
CA TYR A 155 21.15 -10.73 9.68
C TYR A 155 21.70 -9.66 10.64
N PRO A 156 22.42 -10.02 11.72
CA PRO A 156 22.99 -11.33 12.07
C PRO A 156 22.05 -12.27 12.85
N HIS A 157 20.76 -12.09 12.86
CA HIS A 157 19.76 -12.95 13.51
C HIS A 157 19.91 -13.07 15.03
N GLY A 158 20.42 -12.02 15.67
CA GLY A 158 20.53 -11.94 17.12
C GLY A 158 19.16 -11.95 17.81
N ARG A 159 19.08 -12.56 19.00
CA ARG A 159 17.83 -12.67 19.77
C ARG A 159 18.07 -12.35 21.25
N ASP A 160 18.94 -11.40 21.52
CA ASP A 160 19.33 -11.02 22.86
C ASP A 160 19.64 -9.53 22.97
N GLU A 161 19.58 -9.00 24.20
CA GLU A 161 19.75 -7.58 24.49
C GLU A 161 21.18 -7.09 24.19
N ARG A 162 22.20 -7.93 24.36
CA ARG A 162 23.60 -7.57 24.08
C ARG A 162 23.81 -7.35 22.58
N THR A 163 23.33 -8.30 21.76
CA THR A 163 23.43 -8.19 20.29
C THR A 163 22.65 -6.97 19.79
N PHE A 164 21.45 -6.73 20.34
CA PHE A 164 20.65 -5.54 20.02
C PHE A 164 21.43 -4.25 20.30
N VAL A 165 21.94 -4.09 21.51
CA VAL A 165 22.62 -2.85 21.90
C VAL A 165 23.95 -2.69 21.14
N GLN A 166 24.69 -3.79 20.90
CA GLN A 166 25.94 -3.74 20.13
C GLN A 166 25.70 -3.31 18.67
N THR A 167 24.65 -3.85 18.01
CA THR A 167 24.28 -3.44 16.66
C THR A 167 23.87 -1.97 16.60
N LEU A 168 23.14 -1.48 17.59
CA LEU A 168 22.79 -0.06 17.70
C LEU A 168 24.03 0.82 17.85
N LEU A 169 24.94 0.48 18.76
CA LEU A 169 26.17 1.25 19.00
C LEU A 169 27.05 1.32 17.76
N ASN A 170 27.22 0.18 17.05
CA ASN A 170 28.02 0.14 15.83
C ASN A 170 27.43 1.04 14.73
N GLN A 171 26.09 1.03 14.55
CA GLN A 171 25.41 1.89 13.59
C GLN A 171 25.53 3.38 13.96
N CYS A 172 25.25 3.74 15.21
CA CYS A 172 25.39 5.12 15.65
C CYS A 172 26.85 5.62 15.56
N ARG A 173 27.84 4.75 15.90
CA ARG A 173 29.25 5.07 15.69
C ARG A 173 29.57 5.26 14.22
N ALA A 174 28.99 4.45 13.33
CA ALA A 174 29.16 4.58 11.90
C ALA A 174 28.61 5.91 11.37
N VAL A 175 27.46 6.39 11.89
CA VAL A 175 26.95 7.73 11.58
C VAL A 175 27.98 8.82 11.95
N VAL A 176 28.51 8.78 13.19
CA VAL A 176 29.51 9.77 13.65
C VAL A 176 30.75 9.78 12.77
N LEU A 177 31.34 8.59 12.51
CA LEU A 177 32.57 8.49 11.74
C LEU A 177 32.38 8.84 10.27
N SER A 178 31.22 8.42 9.69
CA SER A 178 30.85 8.79 8.32
C SER A 178 30.72 10.30 8.15
N MET A 179 30.00 10.98 9.05
CA MET A 179 29.85 12.44 8.98
C MET A 179 31.19 13.16 9.17
N ARG A 180 32.11 12.63 9.99
CA ARG A 180 33.48 13.13 10.08
C ARG A 180 34.22 13.04 8.74
N ALA A 181 34.16 11.85 8.10
CA ALA A 181 34.85 11.65 6.82
C ALA A 181 34.24 12.53 5.72
N ILE A 182 32.91 12.67 5.70
CA ILE A 182 32.18 13.54 4.76
C ILE A 182 32.57 15.00 4.98
N ARG A 183 32.62 15.50 6.24
CA ARG A 183 32.92 16.88 6.59
C ARG A 183 34.39 17.24 6.38
N GLN A 184 35.31 16.28 6.24
CA GLN A 184 36.66 16.53 5.77
C GLN A 184 36.68 16.98 4.30
N VAL A 185 35.70 16.58 3.49
CA VAL A 185 35.59 16.96 2.07
C VAL A 185 34.66 18.16 1.90
N ASN A 186 33.47 18.10 2.52
CA ASN A 186 32.46 19.16 2.52
C ASN A 186 32.14 19.55 3.98
N PRO A 187 32.78 20.61 4.53
CA PRO A 187 32.56 21.04 5.92
C PRO A 187 31.13 21.43 6.25
N ASP A 188 30.36 21.87 5.25
CA ASP A 188 28.95 22.30 5.39
C ASP A 188 27.95 21.15 5.28
N ALA A 189 28.40 19.90 5.14
CA ALA A 189 27.56 18.74 5.03
C ALA A 189 26.68 18.51 6.29
N LYS A 190 25.40 18.29 6.05
CA LYS A 190 24.34 18.23 7.05
C LYS A 190 23.87 16.79 7.25
N LEU A 191 23.70 16.40 8.51
CA LEU A 191 23.13 15.12 8.91
C LEU A 191 21.60 15.22 9.01
N VAL A 192 20.90 14.41 8.26
CA VAL A 192 19.47 14.13 8.44
C VAL A 192 19.37 12.75 9.08
N GLN A 193 19.23 12.69 10.40
CA GLN A 193 19.17 11.40 11.10
C GLN A 193 17.74 10.94 11.29
N THR A 194 17.41 9.82 10.69
CA THR A 194 16.09 9.22 10.68
C THR A 194 15.98 8.04 11.64
N ASP A 195 14.85 7.92 12.31
CA ASP A 195 14.41 6.67 12.99
C ASP A 195 12.89 6.64 13.12
N ASP A 196 12.32 5.43 13.37
CA ASP A 196 10.90 5.25 13.66
C ASP A 196 10.59 5.85 15.06
N LEU A 197 9.67 6.80 15.09
CA LEU A 197 9.24 7.43 16.33
C LEU A 197 7.77 7.12 16.61
N GLY A 198 7.54 6.16 17.49
CA GLY A 198 6.22 5.87 18.02
C GLY A 198 6.10 6.18 19.51
N LYS A 199 5.00 5.78 20.11
CA LYS A 199 4.75 5.83 21.54
C LYS A 199 4.05 4.56 22.03
N ALA A 200 4.52 3.99 23.12
CA ALA A 200 3.87 2.87 23.77
C ALA A 200 2.91 3.36 24.86
N TYR A 201 1.70 2.86 24.81
CA TYR A 201 0.66 3.02 25.80
C TYR A 201 0.34 1.65 26.41
N SER A 202 -0.15 1.60 27.64
CA SER A 202 -0.40 0.32 28.29
C SER A 202 -1.53 0.38 29.30
N THR A 203 -1.95 -0.81 29.74
CA THR A 203 -2.66 -0.97 31.00
C THR A 203 -1.75 -0.64 32.19
N PRO A 204 -2.30 -0.32 33.36
CA PRO A 204 -1.49 0.06 34.53
C PRO A 204 -0.44 -0.96 34.93
N GLN A 205 -0.71 -2.28 34.76
CA GLN A 205 0.21 -3.35 35.10
C GLN A 205 1.44 -3.42 34.21
N LEU A 206 1.39 -2.84 33.02
CA LEU A 206 2.49 -2.78 32.06
C LEU A 206 3.10 -1.38 31.92
N SER A 207 2.76 -0.44 32.85
CA SER A 207 3.27 0.93 32.77
C SER A 207 4.80 1.01 32.72
N GLY A 208 5.49 0.21 33.57
CA GLY A 208 6.96 0.17 33.56
C GLY A 208 7.55 -0.35 32.23
N LEU A 209 6.85 -1.29 31.54
CA LEU A 209 7.27 -1.75 30.23
C LEU A 209 7.03 -0.68 29.16
N ALA A 210 5.91 0.03 29.22
CA ALA A 210 5.64 1.15 28.31
C ALA A 210 6.62 2.32 28.53
N GLU A 211 6.95 2.64 29.77
CA GLU A 211 7.99 3.64 30.10
C GLU A 211 9.35 3.24 29.54
N PHE A 212 9.73 1.97 29.67
CA PHE A 212 10.95 1.45 29.06
C PHE A 212 10.95 1.59 27.53
N TYR A 213 9.84 1.26 26.84
CA TYR A 213 9.72 1.45 25.40
C TYR A 213 9.81 2.92 25.02
N ASN A 214 9.14 3.80 25.78
CA ASN A 214 9.14 5.24 25.56
C ASN A 214 10.50 5.91 25.85
N ALA A 215 11.32 5.35 26.72
CA ALA A 215 12.70 5.77 26.90
C ALA A 215 13.60 5.27 25.74
N ARG A 216 13.41 3.98 25.34
CA ARG A 216 14.22 3.32 24.32
C ARG A 216 14.07 3.96 22.94
N ARG A 217 12.89 4.47 22.56
CA ARG A 217 12.63 5.07 21.23
C ARG A 217 13.52 6.28 20.91
N TRP A 218 14.14 6.91 21.91
CA TRP A 218 15.04 8.05 21.76
C TRP A 218 16.52 7.66 21.64
N LEU A 219 16.84 6.40 21.87
CA LEU A 219 18.22 5.97 22.17
C LEU A 219 19.20 6.25 21.04
N ALA A 220 18.80 6.12 19.77
CA ALA A 220 19.68 6.44 18.65
C ALA A 220 20.06 7.94 18.62
N TRP A 221 19.08 8.83 18.74
CA TRP A 221 19.34 10.27 18.79
C TRP A 221 20.06 10.67 20.09
N ASP A 222 19.72 10.08 21.25
CA ASP A 222 20.37 10.37 22.52
C ASP A 222 21.87 9.98 22.50
N LEU A 223 22.24 8.89 21.82
CA LEU A 223 23.63 8.53 21.60
C LEU A 223 24.33 9.60 20.75
N LEU A 224 23.81 9.97 19.60
CA LEU A 224 24.39 10.98 18.73
C LEU A 224 24.48 12.36 19.39
N TYR A 225 23.58 12.64 20.32
CA TYR A 225 23.54 13.88 21.11
C TYR A 225 24.47 13.88 22.32
N GLY A 226 25.12 12.74 22.60
CA GLY A 226 25.97 12.58 23.79
C GLY A 226 25.22 12.53 25.14
N LYS A 227 23.90 12.28 25.10
CA LYS A 227 23.05 12.26 26.30
C LYS A 227 23.12 10.95 27.10
N VAL A 228 23.67 9.87 26.51
CA VAL A 228 23.73 8.57 27.17
C VAL A 228 24.90 8.51 28.15
N GLY A 229 24.58 8.41 29.43
CA GLY A 229 25.52 8.32 30.55
C GLY A 229 24.80 7.92 31.82
N GLN A 230 25.42 8.03 32.97
CA GLN A 230 24.88 7.55 34.27
C GLN A 230 23.52 8.13 34.63
N GLU A 231 23.21 9.36 34.19
CA GLU A 231 21.93 10.01 34.41
C GLU A 231 20.84 9.59 33.41
N HIS A 232 21.18 8.79 32.40
CA HIS A 232 20.24 8.39 31.38
C HIS A 232 19.24 7.34 31.92
N PRO A 233 17.93 7.44 31.67
CA PRO A 233 16.91 6.53 32.22
C PRO A 233 17.16 5.04 31.91
N LEU A 234 17.88 4.74 30.84
CA LEU A 234 18.21 3.38 30.44
C LEU A 234 19.64 2.96 30.85
N TRP A 235 20.38 3.75 31.64
CA TRP A 235 21.77 3.44 31.95
C TRP A 235 21.96 2.06 32.56
N ASP A 236 21.24 1.74 33.63
CA ASP A 236 21.33 0.45 34.30
C ASP A 236 20.96 -0.72 33.37
N TYR A 237 19.96 -0.51 32.53
CA TYR A 237 19.62 -1.48 31.50
C TYR A 237 20.78 -1.69 30.51
N LEU A 238 21.34 -0.63 29.98
CA LEU A 238 22.45 -0.70 29.02
C LEU A 238 23.67 -1.42 29.61
N ILE A 239 24.04 -1.11 30.84
CA ILE A 239 25.15 -1.79 31.54
C ILE A 239 24.83 -3.27 31.82
N SER A 240 23.58 -3.59 32.14
CA SER A 240 23.17 -4.97 32.39
C SER A 240 23.31 -5.89 31.16
N THR A 241 23.44 -5.34 29.97
CA THR A 241 23.69 -6.11 28.73
C THR A 241 25.12 -6.66 28.66
N GLY A 242 26.03 -6.25 29.56
CA GLY A 242 27.43 -6.66 29.58
C GLY A 242 28.30 -5.98 28.54
N ILE A 243 27.84 -4.85 28.00
CA ILE A 243 28.64 -3.98 27.14
C ILE A 243 29.42 -3.00 28.03
N GLU A 244 30.70 -2.77 27.70
CA GLU A 244 31.57 -1.89 28.47
C GLU A 244 31.05 -0.44 28.49
N PRO A 245 30.97 0.21 29.67
CA PRO A 245 30.50 1.59 29.81
C PRO A 245 31.20 2.59 28.90
N SER A 246 32.48 2.36 28.62
CA SER A 246 33.30 3.20 27.74
C SER A 246 32.72 3.30 26.32
N GLN A 247 32.02 2.27 25.82
CA GLN A 247 31.40 2.30 24.48
C GLN A 247 30.25 3.31 24.41
N PHE A 248 29.47 3.47 25.48
CA PHE A 248 28.42 4.48 25.57
C PHE A 248 29.01 5.88 25.81
N LEU A 249 29.97 5.99 26.72
CA LEU A 249 30.60 7.26 27.07
C LEU A 249 31.42 7.85 25.91
N TRP A 250 31.85 7.00 24.96
CA TRP A 250 32.53 7.47 23.74
C TRP A 250 31.71 8.53 22.98
N PHE A 251 30.37 8.42 22.98
CA PHE A 251 29.50 9.38 22.31
C PHE A 251 29.48 10.75 22.99
N LYS A 252 29.77 10.85 24.28
CA LYS A 252 29.94 12.17 24.97
C LYS A 252 31.09 12.97 24.44
N ASP A 253 32.19 12.29 24.08
CA ASP A 253 33.39 12.92 23.54
C ASP A 253 33.29 13.03 21.99
N ASN A 254 32.32 12.37 21.38
CA ASN A 254 32.19 12.27 19.92
C ASN A 254 30.76 12.61 19.49
N VAL A 255 30.27 13.73 19.94
CA VAL A 255 28.92 14.23 19.61
C VAL A 255 28.77 14.48 18.11
N CYS A 256 27.63 14.12 17.54
CA CYS A 256 27.27 14.37 16.15
C CYS A 256 25.78 14.75 16.07
N HIS A 257 25.48 16.00 16.39
CA HIS A 257 24.10 16.49 16.31
C HIS A 257 23.61 16.46 14.87
N PRO A 258 22.39 15.92 14.61
CA PRO A 258 21.77 16.09 13.31
C PRO A 258 21.37 17.55 13.10
N GLU A 259 21.45 18.04 11.88
CA GLU A 259 20.89 19.33 11.48
C GLU A 259 19.38 19.23 11.28
N ILE A 260 18.87 18.02 10.97
CA ILE A 260 17.44 17.72 10.91
C ILE A 260 17.19 16.36 11.57
N ILE A 261 16.30 16.32 12.54
CA ILE A 261 15.75 15.07 13.08
C ILE A 261 14.65 14.56 12.16
N GLY A 262 14.89 13.42 11.55
CA GLY A 262 13.95 12.74 10.67
C GLY A 262 13.07 11.78 11.45
N ILE A 263 11.77 11.96 11.38
CA ILE A 263 10.77 11.09 12.04
C ILE A 263 10.10 10.24 10.97
N ASN A 264 10.37 8.94 10.98
CA ASN A 264 9.62 7.96 10.22
C ASN A 264 8.37 7.61 11.03
N TYR A 265 7.19 7.71 10.43
CA TYR A 265 5.95 7.48 11.14
C TYR A 265 4.93 6.68 10.31
N TYR A 266 4.55 5.58 10.90
CA TYR A 266 3.58 4.61 10.36
C TYR A 266 2.43 4.40 11.35
N ILE A 267 1.34 3.83 10.88
CA ILE A 267 0.23 3.46 11.77
C ILE A 267 0.67 2.43 12.83
N THR A 268 1.72 1.69 12.55
CA THR A 268 2.33 0.68 13.42
C THR A 268 3.37 1.23 14.39
N SER A 269 3.78 2.49 14.27
CA SER A 269 4.79 3.12 15.14
C SER A 269 4.31 3.25 16.59
N GLU A 270 3.03 3.55 16.78
CA GLU A 270 2.44 3.57 18.13
C GLU A 270 1.96 2.19 18.56
N ARG A 271 2.12 1.86 19.86
CA ARG A 271 1.82 0.52 20.39
C ARG A 271 0.92 0.60 21.62
N TRP A 272 0.01 -0.37 21.73
CA TRP A 272 -0.81 -0.64 22.91
C TRP A 272 -0.40 -1.98 23.53
N LEU A 273 -0.01 -1.96 24.82
CA LEU A 273 0.41 -3.14 25.57
C LEU A 273 -0.69 -3.53 26.56
N ASP A 274 -1.20 -4.76 26.45
CA ASP A 274 -2.28 -5.26 27.32
C ASP A 274 -1.98 -6.66 27.84
N GLN A 275 -1.95 -6.84 29.17
CA GLN A 275 -1.72 -8.15 29.79
C GLN A 275 -2.96 -9.06 29.73
N ARG A 276 -4.14 -8.54 29.41
CA ARG A 276 -5.39 -9.30 29.33
C ARG A 276 -5.46 -10.04 27.98
N VAL A 277 -4.55 -11.01 27.81
CA VAL A 277 -4.32 -11.71 26.54
C VAL A 277 -5.55 -12.46 26.01
N GLU A 278 -6.47 -12.85 26.91
CA GLU A 278 -7.72 -13.56 26.57
C GLU A 278 -8.71 -12.73 25.74
N ARG A 279 -8.51 -11.41 25.68
CA ARG A 279 -9.36 -10.50 24.88
C ARG A 279 -8.99 -10.48 23.41
N TYR A 280 -7.88 -11.08 23.03
CA TYR A 280 -7.24 -10.90 21.73
C TYR A 280 -6.97 -12.23 21.03
N PRO A 281 -6.91 -12.25 19.68
CA PRO A 281 -6.45 -13.42 18.94
C PRO A 281 -5.03 -13.82 19.36
N GLY A 282 -4.78 -15.14 19.48
CA GLY A 282 -3.55 -15.69 20.04
C GLY A 282 -2.26 -15.29 19.30
N HIS A 283 -2.33 -14.97 18.03
CA HIS A 283 -1.17 -14.54 17.21
C HIS A 283 -0.62 -13.14 17.59
N HIS A 284 -1.35 -12.34 18.35
CA HIS A 284 -0.88 -11.06 18.89
C HIS A 284 -0.18 -11.16 20.22
N ILE A 285 -0.15 -12.36 20.83
CA ILE A 285 0.45 -12.56 22.16
C ILE A 285 1.97 -12.66 22.02
N THR A 286 2.68 -11.87 22.80
CA THR A 286 4.13 -11.87 22.88
C THR A 286 4.63 -12.07 24.31
N ASN A 287 5.90 -12.46 24.47
CA ASN A 287 6.59 -12.56 25.73
C ASN A 287 7.88 -11.75 25.65
N TYR A 288 8.06 -10.82 26.58
CA TYR A 288 9.26 -10.00 26.64
C TYR A 288 9.54 -9.53 28.07
N ARG A 289 10.77 -9.60 28.53
CA ARG A 289 11.23 -9.19 29.87
C ARG A 289 10.39 -9.77 31.02
N GLY A 290 9.96 -11.02 30.89
CA GLY A 290 9.15 -11.72 31.89
C GLY A 290 7.66 -11.42 31.85
N TYR A 291 7.21 -10.50 30.99
CA TYR A 291 5.79 -10.22 30.78
C TYR A 291 5.23 -11.05 29.63
N ARG A 292 3.98 -11.51 29.78
CA ARG A 292 3.15 -12.06 28.71
C ARG A 292 2.03 -11.07 28.41
N PHE A 293 1.97 -10.55 27.20
CA PHE A 293 1.04 -9.47 26.85
C PHE A 293 0.74 -9.46 25.35
N VAL A 294 -0.22 -8.62 24.96
CA VAL A 294 -0.51 -8.29 23.55
C VAL A 294 0.15 -6.96 23.22
N ASP A 295 0.76 -6.88 22.05
CA ASP A 295 1.37 -5.69 21.47
C ASP A 295 0.71 -5.39 20.11
N MET A 296 -0.14 -4.35 20.07
CA MET A 296 -0.95 -4.00 18.90
C MET A 296 -0.94 -2.49 18.64
N GLU A 297 -1.42 -2.12 17.43
CA GLU A 297 -1.68 -0.71 17.11
C GLU A 297 -2.84 -0.19 18.00
N PRO A 298 -2.65 0.95 18.69
CA PRO A 298 -3.68 1.55 19.55
C PRO A 298 -4.99 1.83 18.81
N VAL A 299 -4.92 2.22 17.54
CA VAL A 299 -6.09 2.50 16.70
C VAL A 299 -7.02 1.31 16.51
N ARG A 300 -6.50 0.07 16.64
CA ARG A 300 -7.28 -1.18 16.56
C ARG A 300 -7.99 -1.54 17.86
N VAL A 301 -7.66 -0.87 18.95
CA VAL A 301 -8.06 -1.28 20.30
C VAL A 301 -8.70 -0.16 21.11
N LEU A 302 -8.10 1.04 21.12
CA LEU A 302 -8.55 2.13 21.99
C LEU A 302 -9.80 2.82 21.41
N ALA A 303 -10.80 3.03 22.28
CA ALA A 303 -12.05 3.69 21.89
C ALA A 303 -11.83 5.09 21.34
N THR A 304 -10.91 5.85 21.93
CA THR A 304 -10.43 7.14 21.41
C THR A 304 -9.06 6.95 20.76
N PRO A 305 -8.81 7.46 19.56
CA PRO A 305 -7.49 7.40 18.92
C PRO A 305 -6.40 8.07 19.78
N THR A 306 -5.14 7.69 19.56
CA THR A 306 -3.97 8.37 20.13
C THR A 306 -3.76 9.76 19.54
N ALA A 307 -2.90 10.56 20.15
CA ALA A 307 -2.60 11.91 19.66
C ALA A 307 -1.89 11.94 18.30
N GLY A 308 -1.28 10.82 17.89
CA GLY A 308 -0.65 10.65 16.59
C GLY A 308 0.63 11.49 16.41
N VAL A 309 1.03 11.66 15.14
CA VAL A 309 2.31 12.27 14.78
C VAL A 309 2.48 13.71 15.29
N GLU A 310 1.40 14.50 15.34
CA GLU A 310 1.47 15.90 15.79
C GLU A 310 2.03 16.02 17.22
N HIS A 311 1.59 15.13 18.12
CA HIS A 311 2.11 15.07 19.48
C HIS A 311 3.58 14.60 19.54
N LEU A 312 3.94 13.62 18.71
CA LEU A 312 5.31 13.10 18.64
C LEU A 312 6.28 14.16 18.10
N LEU A 313 5.86 14.98 17.14
CA LEU A 313 6.63 16.13 16.66
C LEU A 313 6.88 17.14 17.78
N ALA A 314 5.86 17.44 18.59
CA ALA A 314 6.02 18.33 19.73
C ALA A 314 6.99 17.76 20.79
N GLU A 315 6.86 16.47 21.12
CA GLU A 315 7.81 15.79 22.06
C GLU A 315 9.25 15.82 21.54
N ALA A 316 9.47 15.56 20.26
CA ALA A 316 10.81 15.61 19.65
C ALA A 316 11.38 17.03 19.69
N TRP A 317 10.58 18.03 19.37
CA TRP A 317 10.96 19.44 19.45
C TRP A 317 11.30 19.88 20.88
N GLU A 318 10.49 19.50 21.85
CA GLU A 318 10.77 19.81 23.26
C GLU A 318 12.09 19.19 23.74
N ARG A 319 12.40 17.95 23.28
CA ARG A 319 13.58 17.21 23.70
C ARG A 319 14.87 17.72 23.11
N TYR A 320 14.88 18.14 21.84
CA TYR A 320 16.12 18.44 21.09
C TYR A 320 16.24 19.87 20.62
N ARG A 321 15.16 20.59 20.39
CA ARG A 321 15.11 21.96 19.87
C ARG A 321 15.88 22.11 18.53
N LEU A 322 15.77 21.12 17.66
CA LEU A 322 16.34 21.07 16.32
C LEU A 322 15.25 21.01 15.26
N PRO A 323 15.53 21.48 14.03
CA PRO A 323 14.60 21.28 12.91
C PRO A 323 14.19 19.82 12.76
N LEU A 324 12.91 19.60 12.47
CA LEU A 324 12.33 18.28 12.29
C LEU A 324 11.82 18.10 10.85
N ALA A 325 11.72 16.86 10.40
CA ALA A 325 10.97 16.48 9.20
C ALA A 325 10.26 15.16 9.44
N ILE A 326 9.06 15.00 8.88
CA ILE A 326 8.49 13.66 8.70
C ILE A 326 9.22 13.05 7.51
N THR A 327 10.10 12.08 7.75
CA THR A 327 10.99 11.54 6.74
C THR A 327 10.49 10.26 6.07
N GLU A 328 9.43 9.66 6.61
CA GLU A 328 8.67 8.60 5.96
C GLU A 328 7.19 8.70 6.36
N ALA A 329 6.32 8.90 5.38
CA ALA A 329 4.88 8.93 5.56
C ALA A 329 4.24 7.92 4.61
N HIS A 330 3.89 6.72 5.11
CA HIS A 330 3.28 5.64 4.34
C HIS A 330 2.20 4.91 5.14
N ILE A 331 1.25 4.33 4.41
CA ILE A 331 0.31 3.35 4.93
C ILE A 331 0.04 2.30 3.85
N GLY A 332 0.20 1.02 4.20
CA GLY A 332 -0.19 -0.12 3.38
C GLY A 332 -1.71 -0.27 3.37
N ALA A 333 -2.40 0.43 2.47
CA ALA A 333 -3.85 0.49 2.40
C ALA A 333 -4.34 0.80 0.98
N SER A 334 -5.67 0.90 0.82
CA SER A 334 -6.31 1.31 -0.43
C SER A 334 -5.92 2.72 -0.86
N ARG A 335 -6.11 3.03 -2.15
CA ARG A 335 -5.68 4.29 -2.77
C ARG A 335 -6.21 5.53 -2.04
N GLU A 336 -7.48 5.54 -1.69
CA GLU A 336 -8.09 6.67 -0.94
C GLU A 336 -7.50 6.83 0.46
N ASP A 337 -7.16 5.73 1.13
CA ASP A 337 -6.56 5.78 2.45
C ASP A 337 -5.09 6.20 2.40
N GLN A 338 -4.33 5.87 1.35
CA GLN A 338 -3.00 6.44 1.10
C GLN A 338 -3.07 7.97 0.94
N MET A 339 -4.05 8.47 0.17
CA MET A 339 -4.25 9.91 0.00
C MET A 339 -4.65 10.61 1.30
N ARG A 340 -5.58 10.01 2.06
CA ARG A 340 -6.03 10.52 3.36
C ARG A 340 -4.90 10.56 4.38
N TRP A 341 -4.04 9.53 4.38
CA TRP A 341 -2.86 9.47 5.26
C TRP A 341 -1.86 10.58 4.95
N LEU A 342 -1.49 10.75 3.68
CA LEU A 342 -0.58 11.81 3.28
C LEU A 342 -1.13 13.19 3.65
N LEU A 343 -2.42 13.43 3.41
CA LEU A 343 -3.05 14.70 3.79
C LEU A 343 -3.06 14.91 5.30
N GLU A 344 -3.28 13.86 6.11
CA GLU A 344 -3.24 13.92 7.57
C GLU A 344 -1.82 14.26 8.07
N MET A 345 -0.78 13.62 7.51
CA MET A 345 0.63 13.93 7.86
C MET A 345 1.00 15.37 7.49
N TRP A 346 0.58 15.82 6.31
CA TRP A 346 0.78 17.20 5.87
C TRP A 346 0.08 18.21 6.80
N GLN A 347 -1.15 17.95 7.20
CA GLN A 347 -1.89 18.81 8.09
C GLN A 347 -1.30 18.83 9.51
N ALA A 348 -0.88 17.67 10.04
CA ALA A 348 -0.22 17.57 11.32
C ALA A 348 1.10 18.38 11.35
N ALA A 349 1.90 18.32 10.29
CA ALA A 349 3.11 19.12 10.14
C ALA A 349 2.79 20.64 10.14
N ARG A 350 1.76 21.06 9.41
CA ARG A 350 1.30 22.47 9.39
C ARG A 350 0.83 22.93 10.76
N ASN A 351 0.04 22.13 11.46
CA ASN A 351 -0.46 22.45 12.81
C ASN A 351 0.70 22.59 13.81
N ALA A 352 1.68 21.66 13.76
CA ALA A 352 2.87 21.75 14.61
C ALA A 352 3.68 23.05 14.34
N ARG A 353 3.85 23.43 13.07
CA ARG A 353 4.50 24.71 12.70
C ARG A 353 3.74 25.92 13.25
N GLN A 354 2.41 25.93 13.19
CA GLN A 354 1.60 27.01 13.75
C GLN A 354 1.78 27.18 15.28
N ARG A 355 2.23 26.09 15.95
CA ARG A 355 2.57 26.10 17.39
C ARG A 355 4.05 26.39 17.67
N GLY A 356 4.80 26.81 16.66
CA GLY A 356 6.22 27.20 16.80
C GLY A 356 7.20 26.03 16.73
N VAL A 357 6.79 24.84 16.28
CA VAL A 357 7.70 23.71 16.01
C VAL A 357 8.34 23.87 14.63
N ASP A 358 9.66 23.84 14.54
CA ASP A 358 10.37 23.96 13.26
C ASP A 358 10.29 22.66 12.46
N ILE A 359 9.20 22.48 11.70
CA ILE A 359 9.03 21.37 10.77
C ILE A 359 9.40 21.80 9.37
N ARG A 360 10.40 21.16 8.76
CA ARG A 360 10.92 21.50 7.44
C ARG A 360 10.14 20.84 6.31
N ALA A 361 9.82 19.55 6.44
CA ALA A 361 9.23 18.80 5.35
C ALA A 361 8.32 17.63 5.79
N VAL A 362 7.54 17.16 4.82
CA VAL A 362 6.87 15.85 4.82
C VAL A 362 7.37 15.06 3.62
N THR A 363 7.93 13.87 3.87
CA THR A 363 8.43 12.96 2.82
C THR A 363 7.39 11.91 2.50
N VAL A 364 7.00 11.82 1.24
CA VAL A 364 6.14 10.75 0.75
C VAL A 364 6.97 9.49 0.56
N TRP A 365 6.62 8.46 1.28
CA TRP A 365 7.26 7.16 1.23
C TRP A 365 6.30 6.12 0.64
N ALA A 366 6.68 5.33 -0.37
CA ALA A 366 7.84 5.50 -1.22
C ALA A 366 7.37 5.76 -2.64
N LEU A 367 8.12 6.58 -3.40
CA LEU A 367 7.68 7.07 -4.72
C LEU A 367 7.35 5.96 -5.71
N LEU A 368 8.03 4.81 -5.65
CA LEU A 368 7.80 3.63 -6.49
C LEU A 368 7.11 2.48 -5.75
N GLY A 369 6.57 2.76 -4.55
CA GLY A 369 6.01 1.72 -3.70
C GLY A 369 7.06 0.82 -3.05
N SER A 370 6.60 -0.28 -2.46
CA SER A 370 7.44 -1.22 -1.72
C SER A 370 6.98 -2.66 -1.90
N TYR A 371 7.89 -3.61 -1.72
CA TYR A 371 7.63 -5.04 -1.80
C TYR A 371 7.81 -5.74 -0.46
N ASP A 372 6.89 -6.67 -0.12
CA ASP A 372 6.99 -7.65 0.97
C ASP A 372 7.21 -7.07 2.38
N TRP A 373 6.76 -5.85 2.64
CA TRP A 373 6.73 -5.29 4.00
C TRP A 373 5.66 -5.94 4.90
N ASP A 374 4.67 -6.64 4.32
CA ASP A 374 3.72 -7.49 5.05
C ASP A 374 4.42 -8.62 5.83
N CYS A 375 5.61 -9.04 5.38
CA CYS A 375 6.45 -10.01 6.07
C CYS A 375 7.81 -9.46 6.50
N LEU A 376 7.95 -8.13 6.64
CA LEU A 376 9.18 -7.43 7.05
C LEU A 376 10.39 -7.83 6.19
N VAL A 377 10.17 -7.99 4.89
CA VAL A 377 11.18 -8.37 3.89
C VAL A 377 12.00 -9.61 4.31
N THR A 378 11.36 -10.58 4.96
CA THR A 378 12.00 -11.84 5.35
C THR A 378 11.83 -12.95 4.32
N ALA A 379 10.99 -12.74 3.32
CA ALA A 379 10.72 -13.67 2.23
C ALA A 379 10.27 -12.91 0.97
N CYS A 380 10.56 -13.48 -0.20
CA CYS A 380 10.13 -12.94 -1.49
C CYS A 380 8.75 -13.49 -1.86
N LYS A 381 7.67 -12.84 -1.44
CA LYS A 381 6.28 -13.24 -1.74
C LYS A 381 5.68 -12.52 -2.95
N GLY A 382 6.24 -11.38 -3.33
CA GLY A 382 5.70 -10.54 -4.41
C GLY A 382 4.56 -9.64 -3.99
N TYR A 383 4.28 -9.48 -2.69
CA TYR A 383 3.29 -8.53 -2.23
C TYR A 383 3.78 -7.10 -2.47
N TYR A 384 3.04 -6.35 -3.29
CA TYR A 384 3.41 -5.00 -3.70
C TYR A 384 2.41 -3.96 -3.18
N GLU A 385 2.93 -2.94 -2.51
CA GLU A 385 2.20 -1.75 -2.07
C GLU A 385 2.56 -0.58 -3.01
N PRO A 386 1.63 -0.13 -3.88
CA PRO A 386 1.94 0.94 -4.82
C PRO A 386 2.07 2.29 -4.13
N GLY A 387 3.01 3.10 -4.61
CA GLY A 387 3.21 4.48 -4.19
C GLY A 387 2.59 5.51 -5.14
N PRO A 388 3.14 6.75 -5.18
CA PRO A 388 2.82 7.76 -6.18
C PRO A 388 2.94 7.28 -7.62
N PHE A 389 3.86 6.34 -7.87
CA PHE A 389 3.98 5.66 -9.15
C PHE A 389 3.85 4.15 -8.95
N ASP A 390 2.92 3.54 -9.69
CA ASP A 390 2.69 2.10 -9.70
C ASP A 390 3.62 1.44 -10.76
N VAL A 391 4.48 0.52 -10.32
CA VAL A 391 5.51 -0.11 -11.16
C VAL A 391 5.06 -1.42 -11.82
N ARG A 392 3.78 -1.81 -11.68
CA ARG A 392 3.24 -3.03 -12.31
C ARG A 392 3.05 -2.93 -13.83
N SER A 393 3.39 -1.79 -14.41
CA SER A 393 3.46 -1.53 -15.87
C SER A 393 4.91 -1.43 -16.31
N ALA A 394 5.17 -1.56 -17.61
CA ALA A 394 6.52 -1.41 -18.19
C ALA A 394 7.17 -0.05 -17.84
N LEU A 395 6.37 1.01 -17.80
CA LEU A 395 6.76 2.31 -17.27
C LEU A 395 5.89 2.62 -16.03
N PRO A 396 6.48 3.11 -14.93
CA PRO A 396 5.73 3.47 -13.74
C PRO A 396 4.59 4.45 -14.03
N ARG A 397 3.38 4.05 -13.66
CA ARG A 397 2.14 4.81 -13.90
C ARG A 397 1.86 5.74 -12.72
N PRO A 398 1.57 7.05 -12.95
CA PRO A 398 1.19 7.95 -11.87
C PRO A 398 -0.15 7.53 -11.25
N THR A 399 -0.23 7.57 -9.92
CA THR A 399 -1.45 7.31 -9.16
C THR A 399 -2.08 8.62 -8.67
N ALA A 400 -3.27 8.55 -8.07
CA ALA A 400 -3.91 9.72 -7.45
C ALA A 400 -3.05 10.37 -6.35
N VAL A 401 -2.18 9.59 -5.70
CA VAL A 401 -1.21 10.13 -4.73
C VAL A 401 -0.24 11.11 -5.40
N ALA A 402 0.23 10.81 -6.63
CA ALA A 402 1.06 11.75 -7.40
C ALA A 402 0.32 13.05 -7.72
N GLY A 403 -1.00 12.97 -7.99
CA GLY A 403 -1.85 14.14 -8.18
C GLY A 403 -1.92 15.00 -6.91
N LEU A 404 -2.17 14.37 -5.77
CA LEU A 404 -2.19 15.02 -4.46
C LEU A 404 -0.83 15.69 -4.13
N MET A 405 0.29 15.01 -4.41
CA MET A 405 1.63 15.58 -4.22
C MET A 405 1.82 16.87 -5.00
N ARG A 406 1.42 16.90 -6.29
CA ARG A 406 1.50 18.13 -7.11
C ARG A 406 0.65 19.28 -6.57
N GLU A 407 -0.53 18.96 -6.01
CA GLU A 407 -1.38 19.98 -5.37
C GLU A 407 -0.71 20.54 -4.12
N LEU A 408 -0.20 19.68 -3.23
CA LEU A 408 0.50 20.07 -2.00
C LEU A 408 1.78 20.85 -2.30
N ALA A 409 2.63 20.38 -3.21
CA ALA A 409 3.86 21.06 -3.61
C ALA A 409 3.61 22.47 -4.20
N ALA A 410 2.49 22.63 -4.91
CA ALA A 410 2.06 23.91 -5.46
C ALA A 410 1.31 24.82 -4.45
N GLY A 411 1.16 24.40 -3.20
CA GLY A 411 0.40 25.12 -2.17
C GLY A 411 -1.10 25.19 -2.45
N ARG A 412 -1.63 24.34 -3.32
CA ARG A 412 -3.07 24.31 -3.64
C ARG A 412 -3.83 23.47 -2.62
N GLN A 413 -5.10 23.83 -2.43
CA GLN A 413 -6.02 23.01 -1.61
C GLN A 413 -6.33 21.71 -2.39
N PRO A 414 -6.09 20.52 -1.80
CA PRO A 414 -6.47 19.26 -2.42
C PRO A 414 -7.99 19.17 -2.66
N SER A 415 -8.36 18.66 -3.83
CA SER A 415 -9.76 18.70 -4.30
C SER A 415 -10.38 17.36 -4.63
N HIS A 416 -9.59 16.26 -4.54
CA HIS A 416 -10.06 14.93 -4.90
C HIS A 416 -11.21 14.46 -3.98
N PRO A 417 -12.36 13.96 -4.52
CA PRO A 417 -13.55 13.61 -3.75
C PRO A 417 -13.33 12.59 -2.62
N VAL A 418 -12.41 11.65 -2.79
CA VAL A 418 -12.11 10.64 -1.76
C VAL A 418 -11.53 11.23 -0.47
N LEU A 419 -10.99 12.44 -0.53
CA LEU A 419 -10.47 13.17 0.64
C LEU A 419 -11.58 13.72 1.56
N GLU A 420 -12.83 13.72 1.10
CA GLU A 420 -13.99 14.06 1.91
C GLU A 420 -14.30 12.98 2.96
N GLY A 421 -13.75 11.77 2.82
CA GLY A 421 -13.93 10.63 3.72
C GLY A 421 -12.85 10.53 4.79
N GLN A 422 -13.13 9.78 5.85
CA GLN A 422 -12.15 9.45 6.90
C GLN A 422 -11.31 8.24 6.52
N GLY A 423 -10.02 8.26 6.86
CA GLY A 423 -9.16 7.09 6.80
C GLY A 423 -9.62 6.00 7.76
N TRP A 424 -9.34 4.72 7.42
CA TRP A 424 -9.83 3.58 8.22
C TRP A 424 -9.45 3.68 9.70
N TRP A 425 -8.31 4.28 10.03
CA TRP A 425 -7.80 4.45 11.42
C TRP A 425 -8.62 5.45 12.25
N ARG A 426 -9.54 6.18 11.64
CA ARG A 426 -10.46 7.12 12.30
C ARG A 426 -11.91 6.61 12.37
N ARG A 427 -12.20 5.50 11.68
CA ARG A 427 -13.57 4.96 11.55
C ARG A 427 -14.02 4.16 12.76
N PRO A 428 -15.35 4.07 13.01
CA PRO A 428 -15.91 3.25 14.10
C PRO A 428 -15.65 1.74 13.94
N ASP A 429 -15.52 1.25 12.70
CA ASP A 429 -15.31 -0.15 12.34
C ASP A 429 -13.84 -0.59 12.33
N ARG A 430 -12.91 0.25 12.78
CA ARG A 430 -11.47 -0.02 12.83
C ARG A 430 -11.04 -1.10 13.82
N PHE A 431 -11.91 -1.48 14.75
CA PHE A 431 -11.56 -2.38 15.86
C PHE A 431 -11.46 -3.84 15.40
N THR A 432 -10.42 -4.53 15.84
CA THR A 432 -10.22 -5.98 15.61
C THR A 432 -10.65 -6.83 16.81
N CYS A 433 -10.98 -6.17 17.93
CA CYS A 433 -11.47 -6.77 19.17
C CYS A 433 -12.44 -5.80 19.88
N THR A 434 -13.08 -6.22 20.95
CA THR A 434 -13.92 -5.32 21.77
C THR A 434 -13.13 -4.11 22.24
N PRO A 435 -13.57 -2.87 21.91
CA PRO A 435 -12.84 -1.66 22.26
C PRO A 435 -12.52 -1.53 23.75
N VAL A 436 -11.35 -1.01 24.04
CA VAL A 436 -10.90 -0.66 25.39
C VAL A 436 -11.10 0.83 25.61
N ALA A 437 -11.65 1.20 26.78
CA ALA A 437 -11.74 2.61 27.17
C ALA A 437 -10.33 3.23 27.16
N THR A 438 -10.19 4.34 26.46
CA THR A 438 -8.90 5.04 26.37
C THR A 438 -8.55 5.64 27.73
N PRO A 439 -7.36 5.36 28.28
CA PRO A 439 -6.92 5.95 29.55
C PRO A 439 -6.95 7.49 29.48
N THR A 440 -7.36 8.14 30.59
CA THR A 440 -7.49 9.61 30.65
C THR A 440 -6.20 10.34 30.29
N ALA A 441 -5.04 9.78 30.66
CA ALA A 441 -3.73 10.34 30.29
C ALA A 441 -3.50 10.41 28.76
N ILE A 442 -4.16 9.56 27.98
CA ILE A 442 -4.09 9.59 26.50
C ILE A 442 -5.08 10.60 25.95
N THR A 443 -6.30 10.66 26.49
CA THR A 443 -7.34 11.59 26.03
C THR A 443 -6.97 13.05 26.24
N SER A 444 -6.20 13.37 27.26
CA SER A 444 -5.71 14.73 27.50
C SER A 444 -4.68 15.22 26.48
N LEU A 445 -4.09 14.32 25.70
CA LEU A 445 -3.14 14.63 24.62
C LEU A 445 -3.84 14.89 23.28
N HIS A 446 -5.15 14.68 23.17
CA HIS A 446 -5.89 15.00 21.98
C HIS A 446 -5.92 16.50 21.75
N SER A 447 -5.22 16.97 20.72
CA SER A 447 -5.68 18.14 20.01
C SER A 447 -7.03 17.78 19.38
N GLU A 448 -8.02 18.68 19.48
CA GLU A 448 -9.27 18.54 18.74
C GLU A 448 -8.94 18.49 17.23
N TYR A 449 -8.65 17.29 16.73
CA TYR A 449 -8.58 17.06 15.30
C TYR A 449 -10.02 17.16 14.78
N LYS A 450 -10.47 18.39 14.63
CA LYS A 450 -11.66 18.68 13.84
C LYS A 450 -11.28 18.40 12.40
N THR A 451 -11.43 17.12 11.99
CA THR A 451 -11.72 16.88 10.59
C THR A 451 -12.97 17.70 10.31
N SER A 452 -12.82 18.84 9.63
CA SER A 452 -13.96 19.63 9.16
C SER A 452 -14.66 18.91 8.01
N VAL A 453 -14.99 17.63 8.20
CA VAL A 453 -15.80 16.85 7.27
C VAL A 453 -17.26 17.00 7.72
N ASN A 454 -17.76 18.24 7.65
CA ASN A 454 -19.19 18.56 7.78
C ASN A 454 -19.91 18.51 6.42
N GLY A 455 -19.40 17.76 5.44
CA GLY A 455 -20.03 17.53 4.14
C GLY A 455 -20.39 16.06 3.98
N THR A 456 -21.54 15.78 3.39
CA THR A 456 -21.85 14.45 2.86
C THR A 456 -20.87 14.17 1.72
N MET A 457 -20.09 13.07 1.82
CA MET A 457 -19.18 12.64 0.75
C MET A 457 -19.95 12.54 -0.57
N ARG A 458 -19.37 13.10 -1.64
CA ARG A 458 -19.93 12.93 -2.98
C ARG A 458 -19.91 11.45 -3.37
N PRO A 459 -21.05 10.88 -3.81
CA PRO A 459 -21.15 9.44 -4.03
C PRO A 459 -20.58 8.99 -5.37
N ILE A 460 -20.34 7.67 -5.43
CA ILE A 460 -20.22 6.90 -6.65
C ILE A 460 -21.58 6.25 -6.91
N LEU A 461 -22.19 6.47 -8.07
CA LEU A 461 -23.39 5.70 -8.45
C LEU A 461 -22.96 4.38 -9.09
N VAL A 462 -23.56 3.29 -8.64
CA VAL A 462 -23.31 1.94 -9.17
C VAL A 462 -24.60 1.41 -9.75
N THR A 463 -24.61 1.06 -11.04
CA THR A 463 -25.78 0.41 -11.66
C THR A 463 -25.71 -1.10 -11.56
N GLY A 464 -26.83 -1.79 -11.82
CA GLY A 464 -26.86 -3.25 -11.81
C GLY A 464 -27.06 -3.87 -10.43
N ALA A 465 -28.02 -3.36 -9.66
CA ALA A 465 -28.31 -3.75 -8.27
C ALA A 465 -28.56 -5.26 -8.06
N THR A 466 -29.01 -5.98 -9.08
CA THR A 466 -29.27 -7.42 -8.99
C THR A 466 -28.11 -8.30 -9.45
N GLY A 467 -27.08 -7.69 -10.09
CA GLY A 467 -25.96 -8.40 -10.68
C GLY A 467 -24.80 -8.61 -9.68
N THR A 468 -23.93 -9.56 -9.98
CA THR A 468 -22.72 -9.90 -9.19
C THR A 468 -21.81 -8.70 -8.99
N LEU A 469 -21.44 -7.99 -10.08
CA LEU A 469 -20.53 -6.84 -10.00
C LEU A 469 -21.15 -5.66 -9.24
N GLY A 470 -22.42 -5.31 -9.49
CA GLY A 470 -23.07 -4.21 -8.79
C GLY A 470 -23.08 -4.40 -7.28
N ARG A 471 -23.41 -5.62 -6.81
CA ARG A 471 -23.37 -5.99 -5.39
C ARG A 471 -21.95 -5.96 -4.84
N ALA A 472 -20.97 -6.48 -5.59
CA ALA A 472 -19.57 -6.47 -5.18
C ALA A 472 -19.04 -5.04 -5.00
N PHE A 473 -19.35 -4.12 -5.91
CA PHE A 473 -19.00 -2.71 -5.77
C PHE A 473 -19.66 -2.09 -4.55
N ALA A 474 -20.93 -2.35 -4.28
CA ALA A 474 -21.61 -1.81 -3.10
C ALA A 474 -20.93 -2.28 -1.79
N ILE A 475 -20.58 -3.56 -1.70
CA ILE A 475 -19.90 -4.14 -0.54
C ILE A 475 -18.52 -3.53 -0.36
N ILE A 476 -17.71 -3.51 -1.42
CA ILE A 476 -16.30 -3.03 -1.35
C ILE A 476 -16.25 -1.52 -1.15
N CYS A 477 -17.13 -0.73 -1.78
CA CYS A 477 -17.24 0.70 -1.48
C CYS A 477 -17.51 0.94 0.01
N GLY A 478 -18.39 0.17 0.63
CA GLY A 478 -18.63 0.24 2.08
C GLY A 478 -17.37 -0.08 2.88
N GLN A 479 -16.67 -1.16 2.55
CA GLN A 479 -15.42 -1.55 3.22
C GLN A 479 -14.32 -0.49 3.09
N ARG A 480 -14.25 0.18 1.94
CA ARG A 480 -13.28 1.26 1.64
C ARG A 480 -13.75 2.65 2.08
N ASN A 481 -14.88 2.77 2.74
CA ASN A 481 -15.47 4.06 3.12
C ASN A 481 -15.56 5.04 1.93
N LEU A 482 -16.05 4.52 0.81
CA LEU A 482 -16.47 5.29 -0.35
C LEU A 482 -18.01 5.34 -0.35
N ALA A 483 -18.58 6.52 -0.58
CA ALA A 483 -20.03 6.67 -0.61
C ALA A 483 -20.59 6.01 -1.90
N GLY A 484 -20.89 4.71 -1.87
CA GLY A 484 -21.47 3.96 -2.96
C GLY A 484 -23.01 3.96 -2.88
N ILE A 485 -23.69 4.32 -3.96
CA ILE A 485 -25.15 4.23 -4.09
C ILE A 485 -25.46 3.24 -5.22
N LEU A 486 -26.04 2.10 -4.83
CA LEU A 486 -26.42 1.03 -5.75
C LEU A 486 -27.82 1.28 -6.29
N LEU A 487 -27.95 1.37 -7.63
CA LEU A 487 -29.18 1.72 -8.31
C LEU A 487 -29.71 0.56 -9.16
N SER A 488 -31.01 0.32 -9.05
CA SER A 488 -31.75 -0.57 -9.92
C SER A 488 -32.15 0.12 -11.23
N ARG A 489 -32.61 -0.65 -12.21
CA ARG A 489 -33.15 -0.10 -13.48
C ARG A 489 -34.34 0.85 -13.25
N GLN A 490 -35.16 0.58 -12.26
CA GLN A 490 -36.31 1.44 -11.93
C GLN A 490 -35.87 2.82 -11.41
N GLU A 491 -34.76 2.87 -10.72
CA GLU A 491 -34.18 4.11 -10.19
C GLU A 491 -33.35 4.85 -11.23
N MET A 492 -32.65 4.12 -12.13
CA MET A 492 -31.90 4.68 -13.25
C MET A 492 -31.84 3.71 -14.41
N ASP A 493 -32.71 3.88 -15.42
CA ASP A 493 -32.56 3.19 -16.70
C ASP A 493 -31.48 3.89 -17.53
N ILE A 494 -30.34 3.22 -17.70
CA ILE A 494 -29.17 3.77 -18.37
C ILE A 494 -29.40 4.11 -19.84
N ALA A 495 -30.38 3.48 -20.50
CA ALA A 495 -30.71 3.74 -21.90
C ALA A 495 -31.72 4.89 -22.08
N VAL A 496 -32.18 5.51 -21.00
CA VAL A 496 -33.11 6.65 -21.00
C VAL A 496 -32.42 7.88 -20.43
N ARG A 497 -32.02 8.81 -21.31
CA ARG A 497 -31.25 10.00 -20.93
C ARG A 497 -31.88 10.77 -19.77
N ALA A 498 -33.17 11.04 -19.80
CA ALA A 498 -33.86 11.78 -18.74
C ALA A 498 -33.78 11.05 -17.37
N SER A 499 -33.77 9.71 -17.36
CA SER A 499 -33.61 8.91 -16.13
C SER A 499 -32.21 9.09 -15.56
N VAL A 500 -31.18 9.07 -16.42
CA VAL A 500 -29.77 9.29 -16.01
C VAL A 500 -29.58 10.73 -15.48
N GLU A 501 -30.07 11.73 -16.16
CA GLU A 501 -29.99 13.13 -15.75
C GLU A 501 -30.71 13.38 -14.41
N CYS A 502 -31.86 12.77 -14.20
CA CYS A 502 -32.60 12.85 -12.93
C CYS A 502 -31.78 12.25 -11.75
N ALA A 503 -31.19 11.08 -11.95
CA ALA A 503 -30.34 10.45 -10.94
C ALA A 503 -29.08 11.29 -10.65
N VAL A 504 -28.41 11.79 -11.68
CA VAL A 504 -27.23 12.66 -11.54
C VAL A 504 -27.59 13.96 -10.80
N ALA A 505 -28.70 14.61 -11.13
CA ALA A 505 -29.16 15.82 -10.46
C ALA A 505 -29.48 15.56 -8.96
N ARG A 506 -30.10 14.42 -8.67
CA ARG A 506 -30.49 14.02 -7.31
C ARG A 506 -29.29 13.73 -6.41
N TYR A 507 -28.32 12.93 -6.90
CA TYR A 507 -27.24 12.40 -6.08
C TYR A 507 -25.93 13.17 -6.20
N ARG A 508 -25.72 13.94 -7.26
CA ARG A 508 -24.50 14.72 -7.54
C ARG A 508 -23.23 13.89 -7.43
N PRO A 509 -23.12 12.76 -8.16
CA PRO A 509 -21.98 11.87 -8.04
C PRO A 509 -20.72 12.50 -8.64
N TRP A 510 -19.56 12.05 -8.18
CA TRP A 510 -18.29 12.32 -8.83
C TRP A 510 -17.91 11.26 -9.87
N ALA A 511 -18.49 10.05 -9.75
CA ALA A 511 -18.26 8.95 -10.67
C ALA A 511 -19.52 8.07 -10.82
N ILE A 512 -19.64 7.42 -11.98
CA ILE A 512 -20.64 6.40 -12.25
C ILE A 512 -19.93 5.10 -12.65
N ILE A 513 -20.29 3.99 -12.02
CA ILE A 513 -19.84 2.64 -12.36
C ILE A 513 -21.01 1.90 -13.01
N ASN A 514 -20.89 1.63 -14.29
CA ASN A 514 -21.89 0.87 -15.03
C ASN A 514 -21.61 -0.62 -14.95
N ALA A 515 -22.18 -1.30 -13.96
CA ALA A 515 -22.16 -2.76 -13.81
C ALA A 515 -23.46 -3.42 -14.33
N SER A 516 -24.30 -2.67 -15.06
CA SER A 516 -25.52 -3.21 -15.69
C SER A 516 -25.26 -3.55 -17.16
N GLY A 517 -26.03 -4.48 -17.68
CA GLY A 517 -25.98 -4.90 -19.08
C GLY A 517 -26.71 -6.23 -19.33
N TYR A 518 -26.83 -6.58 -20.58
CA TYR A 518 -27.32 -7.89 -21.02
C TYR A 518 -26.15 -8.89 -20.95
N VAL A 519 -26.32 -10.00 -20.23
CA VAL A 519 -25.22 -10.94 -19.93
C VAL A 519 -25.43 -12.35 -20.51
N ASN A 520 -26.62 -12.69 -20.98
CA ASN A 520 -26.90 -14.02 -21.52
C ASN A 520 -26.46 -14.11 -22.98
N VAL A 521 -25.28 -14.71 -23.19
CA VAL A 521 -24.60 -14.75 -24.48
C VAL A 521 -25.41 -15.54 -25.54
N ASP A 522 -26.04 -16.68 -25.15
CA ASP A 522 -26.82 -17.49 -26.09
C ASP A 522 -28.14 -16.83 -26.43
N ASN A 523 -28.84 -16.23 -25.46
CA ASN A 523 -30.09 -15.53 -25.73
C ASN A 523 -29.89 -14.25 -26.54
N ALA A 524 -28.67 -13.65 -26.53
CA ALA A 524 -28.35 -12.49 -27.36
C ALA A 524 -28.50 -12.76 -28.87
N GLU A 525 -28.39 -14.02 -29.31
CA GLU A 525 -28.59 -14.40 -30.72
C GLU A 525 -30.02 -14.25 -31.18
N SER A 526 -31.01 -14.33 -30.26
CA SER A 526 -32.44 -14.17 -30.54
C SER A 526 -33.02 -12.84 -30.04
N ASP A 527 -32.41 -12.19 -29.03
CA ASP A 527 -32.89 -10.94 -28.39
C ASP A 527 -31.89 -9.78 -28.67
N ILE A 528 -31.59 -9.60 -29.98
CA ILE A 528 -30.56 -8.69 -30.46
C ILE A 528 -30.84 -7.24 -30.03
N ASP A 529 -32.08 -6.77 -30.24
CA ASP A 529 -32.48 -5.38 -29.97
C ASP A 529 -32.28 -5.02 -28.49
N ARG A 530 -32.70 -5.89 -27.60
CA ARG A 530 -32.53 -5.70 -26.17
C ARG A 530 -31.04 -5.77 -25.77
N CYS A 531 -30.29 -6.72 -26.33
CA CYS A 531 -28.86 -6.84 -26.11
C CYS A 531 -28.12 -5.53 -26.47
N PHE A 532 -28.40 -4.97 -27.66
CA PHE A 532 -27.77 -3.70 -28.10
C PHE A 532 -28.29 -2.50 -27.29
N ARG A 533 -29.59 -2.45 -26.94
CA ARG A 533 -30.11 -1.39 -26.06
C ARG A 533 -29.39 -1.35 -24.72
N GLU A 534 -29.21 -2.49 -24.06
CA GLU A 534 -28.63 -2.56 -22.73
C GLU A 534 -27.10 -2.45 -22.77
N ASN A 535 -26.42 -3.07 -23.75
CA ASN A 535 -24.97 -3.13 -23.82
C ASN A 535 -24.33 -1.98 -24.60
N ALA A 536 -24.99 -1.35 -25.57
CA ALA A 536 -24.40 -0.31 -26.41
C ALA A 536 -25.06 1.05 -26.21
N VAL A 537 -26.40 1.13 -26.31
CA VAL A 537 -27.13 2.41 -26.18
C VAL A 537 -27.01 2.94 -24.73
N GLY A 538 -27.24 2.11 -23.73
CA GLY A 538 -27.17 2.51 -22.32
C GLY A 538 -25.83 3.11 -21.94
N PRO A 539 -24.70 2.42 -22.14
CA PRO A 539 -23.37 2.98 -21.86
C PRO A 539 -23.04 4.26 -22.67
N SER A 540 -23.53 4.37 -23.92
CA SER A 540 -23.41 5.57 -24.75
C SER A 540 -24.11 6.78 -24.14
N VAL A 541 -25.33 6.60 -23.61
CA VAL A 541 -26.09 7.65 -22.93
C VAL A 541 -25.36 8.07 -21.63
N LEU A 542 -24.88 7.11 -20.84
CA LEU A 542 -24.08 7.41 -19.65
C LEU A 542 -22.86 8.22 -19.99
N ALA A 543 -22.09 7.82 -21.04
CA ALA A 543 -20.88 8.53 -21.46
C ALA A 543 -21.18 9.98 -21.84
N ALA A 544 -22.25 10.22 -22.62
CA ALA A 544 -22.63 11.58 -22.98
C ALA A 544 -22.97 12.46 -21.77
N VAL A 545 -23.80 11.96 -20.84
CA VAL A 545 -24.17 12.70 -19.63
C VAL A 545 -22.97 12.92 -18.69
N CYS A 546 -22.12 11.90 -18.53
CA CYS A 546 -20.93 12.00 -17.69
C CYS A 546 -19.95 13.06 -18.23
N ARG A 547 -19.73 13.11 -19.56
CA ARG A 547 -18.87 14.13 -20.19
C ARG A 547 -19.40 15.54 -19.99
N GLU A 548 -20.71 15.73 -20.17
CA GLU A 548 -21.36 17.05 -20.01
C GLU A 548 -21.33 17.57 -18.55
N ARG A 549 -21.23 16.68 -17.58
CA ARG A 549 -21.30 16.98 -16.15
C ARG A 549 -19.97 16.83 -15.41
N ASP A 550 -18.88 16.57 -16.11
CA ASP A 550 -17.55 16.31 -15.53
C ASP A 550 -17.57 15.17 -14.48
N ILE A 551 -18.24 14.07 -14.82
CA ILE A 551 -18.38 12.88 -13.99
C ILE A 551 -17.53 11.78 -14.60
N GLN A 552 -16.73 11.08 -13.78
CA GLN A 552 -15.98 9.93 -14.26
C GLN A 552 -16.90 8.75 -14.58
N LEU A 553 -16.60 8.02 -15.62
CA LEU A 553 -17.35 6.82 -16.03
C LEU A 553 -16.44 5.60 -16.07
N LEU A 554 -16.84 4.54 -15.37
CA LEU A 554 -16.31 3.19 -15.53
C LEU A 554 -17.39 2.29 -16.11
N THR A 555 -17.08 1.51 -17.15
CA THR A 555 -17.99 0.52 -17.74
C THR A 555 -17.25 -0.76 -18.12
N PHE A 556 -18.00 -1.87 -18.27
CA PHE A 556 -17.43 -3.18 -18.51
C PHE A 556 -17.65 -3.69 -19.94
N SER A 557 -16.60 -4.23 -20.52
CA SER A 557 -16.60 -5.02 -21.74
C SER A 557 -16.27 -6.48 -21.45
N SER A 558 -15.89 -7.26 -22.44
CA SER A 558 -15.69 -8.70 -22.35
C SER A 558 -14.55 -9.18 -23.24
N ASP A 559 -13.98 -10.32 -22.90
CA ASP A 559 -13.10 -11.12 -23.76
C ASP A 559 -13.77 -11.59 -25.06
N LEU A 560 -15.12 -11.69 -25.10
CA LEU A 560 -15.88 -12.09 -26.29
C LEU A 560 -15.89 -11.03 -27.41
N VAL A 561 -15.17 -9.93 -27.25
CA VAL A 561 -14.87 -8.98 -28.33
C VAL A 561 -13.84 -9.51 -29.32
N PHE A 562 -13.15 -10.61 -29.01
CA PHE A 562 -12.10 -11.21 -29.83
C PHE A 562 -12.58 -12.44 -30.62
N ASP A 563 -11.86 -12.77 -31.70
CA ASP A 563 -12.20 -13.84 -32.66
C ASP A 563 -11.65 -15.23 -32.27
N GLY A 564 -10.80 -15.30 -31.25
CA GLY A 564 -10.25 -16.57 -30.75
C GLY A 564 -9.19 -17.22 -31.63
N ARG A 565 -8.61 -16.51 -32.60
CA ARG A 565 -7.64 -17.07 -33.56
C ARG A 565 -6.18 -17.00 -33.10
N ARG A 566 -5.90 -16.32 -32.01
CA ARG A 566 -4.54 -16.26 -31.43
C ARG A 566 -4.25 -17.48 -30.58
N ALA A 567 -2.95 -17.78 -30.44
CA ALA A 567 -2.42 -18.78 -29.51
C ALA A 567 -1.72 -18.15 -28.29
N SER A 568 -1.86 -16.82 -28.12
CA SER A 568 -1.32 -16.04 -26.99
C SER A 568 -2.39 -15.08 -26.48
N PRO A 569 -2.32 -14.65 -25.22
CA PRO A 569 -3.31 -13.72 -24.65
C PRO A 569 -3.45 -12.43 -25.47
N TYR A 570 -4.70 -11.96 -25.58
CA TYR A 570 -5.03 -10.71 -26.24
C TYR A 570 -4.64 -9.51 -25.39
N LEU A 571 -4.08 -8.48 -26.01
CA LEU A 571 -3.72 -7.20 -25.42
C LEU A 571 -4.77 -6.13 -25.78
N GLU A 572 -4.74 -4.98 -25.09
CA GLU A 572 -5.70 -3.88 -25.32
C GLU A 572 -5.66 -3.36 -26.76
N SER A 573 -4.49 -3.30 -27.37
CA SER A 573 -4.26 -2.83 -28.74
C SER A 573 -4.63 -3.85 -29.83
N ASP A 574 -4.92 -5.10 -29.47
CA ASP A 574 -5.26 -6.13 -30.45
C ASP A 574 -6.62 -5.86 -31.12
N ARG A 575 -6.68 -6.20 -32.41
CA ARG A 575 -7.89 -6.01 -33.22
C ARG A 575 -9.04 -6.87 -32.70
N VAL A 576 -10.19 -6.23 -32.43
CA VAL A 576 -11.43 -6.91 -32.08
C VAL A 576 -12.05 -7.60 -33.30
N GLY A 577 -12.75 -8.73 -33.07
CA GLY A 577 -13.41 -9.53 -34.09
C GLY A 577 -14.48 -10.44 -33.50
N PRO A 578 -15.58 -9.89 -32.91
CA PRO A 578 -16.55 -10.68 -32.15
C PRO A 578 -17.30 -11.68 -33.02
N LEU A 579 -17.49 -12.91 -32.50
CA LEU A 579 -18.14 -14.02 -33.21
C LEU A 579 -19.66 -14.07 -33.05
N ASN A 580 -20.19 -13.41 -31.99
CA ASN A 580 -21.61 -13.46 -31.60
C ASN A 580 -22.19 -12.05 -31.36
N HIS A 581 -23.51 -11.93 -31.23
CA HIS A 581 -24.20 -10.65 -31.05
C HIS A 581 -23.87 -9.98 -29.73
N TYR A 582 -23.65 -10.74 -28.67
CA TYR A 582 -23.17 -10.19 -27.40
C TYR A 582 -21.83 -9.48 -27.56
N GLY A 583 -20.84 -10.15 -28.13
CA GLY A 583 -19.52 -9.55 -28.37
C GLY A 583 -19.59 -8.32 -29.27
N ARG A 584 -20.43 -8.37 -30.34
CA ARG A 584 -20.67 -7.20 -31.23
C ARG A 584 -21.28 -6.03 -30.46
N SER A 585 -22.24 -6.28 -29.54
CA SER A 585 -22.83 -5.23 -28.70
C SER A 585 -21.80 -4.58 -27.77
N LYS A 586 -20.82 -5.37 -27.25
CA LYS A 586 -19.73 -4.86 -26.42
C LYS A 586 -18.72 -4.02 -27.21
N VAL A 587 -18.34 -4.45 -28.42
CA VAL A 587 -17.47 -3.65 -29.32
C VAL A 587 -18.13 -2.31 -29.67
N GLU A 588 -19.43 -2.33 -29.97
CA GLU A 588 -20.17 -1.09 -30.27
C GLU A 588 -20.28 -0.18 -29.04
N ALA A 589 -20.39 -0.76 -27.81
CA ALA A 589 -20.35 0.00 -26.58
C ALA A 589 -19.00 0.71 -26.40
N GLU A 590 -17.89 -0.02 -26.54
CA GLU A 590 -16.53 0.57 -26.43
C GLU A 590 -16.36 1.76 -27.36
N ARG A 591 -16.71 1.59 -28.63
CA ARG A 591 -16.64 2.66 -29.62
C ARG A 591 -17.47 3.88 -29.24
N ARG A 592 -18.77 3.70 -28.94
CA ARG A 592 -19.68 4.81 -28.60
C ARG A 592 -19.27 5.53 -27.31
N VAL A 593 -18.85 4.78 -26.30
CA VAL A 593 -18.43 5.36 -25.01
C VAL A 593 -17.22 6.25 -25.22
N LEU A 594 -16.19 5.79 -25.95
CA LEU A 594 -14.98 6.58 -26.21
C LEU A 594 -15.24 7.76 -27.15
N ASP A 595 -16.17 7.61 -28.12
CA ASP A 595 -16.59 8.72 -29.01
C ASP A 595 -17.25 9.85 -28.19
N HIS A 596 -18.07 9.55 -27.18
CA HIS A 596 -18.73 10.53 -26.34
C HIS A 596 -17.89 11.03 -25.16
N HIS A 597 -17.09 10.14 -24.57
CA HIS A 597 -16.31 10.42 -23.36
C HIS A 597 -14.92 9.77 -23.46
N PRO A 598 -13.95 10.41 -24.11
CA PRO A 598 -12.61 9.87 -24.30
C PRO A 598 -11.88 9.50 -23.00
N ASP A 599 -12.24 10.18 -21.88
CA ASP A 599 -11.67 9.95 -20.55
C ASP A 599 -12.40 8.86 -19.77
N ALA A 600 -13.36 8.13 -20.38
CA ALA A 600 -14.04 7.01 -19.73
C ALA A 600 -13.10 5.81 -19.56
N LEU A 601 -13.24 5.09 -18.44
CA LEU A 601 -12.55 3.83 -18.18
C LEU A 601 -13.40 2.65 -18.64
N ILE A 602 -12.87 1.84 -19.54
CA ILE A 602 -13.51 0.63 -20.04
C ILE A 602 -12.68 -0.58 -19.61
N VAL A 603 -13.30 -1.53 -18.94
CA VAL A 603 -12.61 -2.73 -18.44
C VAL A 603 -13.08 -3.97 -19.19
N ARG A 604 -12.18 -4.60 -19.97
CA ARG A 604 -12.39 -5.94 -20.50
C ARG A 604 -11.96 -6.97 -19.48
N THR A 605 -12.78 -7.96 -19.26
CA THR A 605 -12.57 -9.02 -18.26
C THR A 605 -13.27 -10.30 -18.70
N SER A 606 -13.04 -11.42 -18.02
CA SER A 606 -13.50 -12.74 -18.42
C SER A 606 -13.79 -13.63 -17.21
N ALA A 607 -14.66 -14.64 -17.37
CA ALA A 607 -14.84 -15.79 -16.50
C ALA A 607 -14.85 -15.47 -14.99
N PHE A 608 -15.85 -14.73 -14.53
CA PHE A 608 -15.99 -14.30 -13.12
C PHE A 608 -16.14 -15.47 -12.14
N PHE A 609 -15.46 -15.36 -11.00
CA PHE A 609 -15.74 -16.16 -9.82
C PHE A 609 -15.55 -15.32 -8.54
N GLY A 610 -16.26 -15.69 -7.48
CA GLY A 610 -16.15 -14.95 -6.22
C GLY A 610 -17.20 -15.34 -5.20
N PRO A 611 -17.14 -14.80 -3.97
CA PRO A 611 -17.97 -15.22 -2.84
C PRO A 611 -19.46 -14.84 -2.99
N TRP A 612 -19.77 -13.79 -3.73
CA TRP A 612 -21.14 -13.22 -3.80
C TRP A 612 -21.96 -13.71 -4.98
N ASP A 613 -21.49 -14.75 -5.68
CA ASP A 613 -22.17 -15.36 -6.82
C ASP A 613 -22.19 -16.88 -6.67
N ILE A 614 -23.36 -17.42 -6.34
CA ILE A 614 -23.56 -18.86 -6.17
C ILE A 614 -23.68 -19.61 -7.51
N TYR A 615 -23.81 -18.88 -8.62
CA TYR A 615 -24.02 -19.46 -9.96
C TYR A 615 -22.73 -19.41 -10.81
N ASN A 616 -21.60 -18.86 -10.29
CA ASN A 616 -20.36 -18.86 -11.05
C ASN A 616 -19.83 -20.28 -11.25
N PHE A 617 -19.09 -20.46 -12.33
CA PHE A 617 -18.56 -21.76 -12.75
C PHE A 617 -17.79 -22.49 -11.65
N VAL A 618 -16.89 -21.80 -10.94
CA VAL A 618 -16.05 -22.40 -9.88
C VAL A 618 -16.94 -22.89 -8.73
N THR A 619 -17.93 -22.08 -8.30
CA THR A 619 -18.86 -22.48 -7.25
C THR A 619 -19.66 -23.72 -7.65
N LEU A 620 -20.17 -23.76 -8.88
CA LEU A 620 -20.94 -24.90 -9.38
C LEU A 620 -20.08 -26.15 -9.47
N ALA A 621 -18.85 -26.05 -10.01
CA ALA A 621 -17.90 -27.16 -10.09
C ALA A 621 -17.62 -27.76 -8.71
N LEU A 622 -17.24 -26.92 -7.73
CA LEU A 622 -16.95 -27.38 -6.37
C LEU A 622 -18.15 -28.00 -5.68
N LYS A 623 -19.34 -27.43 -5.87
CA LYS A 623 -20.59 -27.96 -5.27
C LYS A 623 -20.96 -29.31 -5.86
N THR A 624 -20.94 -29.45 -7.18
CA THR A 624 -21.33 -30.68 -7.88
C THR A 624 -20.33 -31.82 -7.59
N LEU A 625 -19.02 -31.53 -7.66
CA LEU A 625 -18.00 -32.53 -7.35
C LEU A 625 -18.00 -32.97 -5.88
N ALA A 626 -18.30 -32.05 -4.94
CA ALA A 626 -18.42 -32.38 -3.52
C ALA A 626 -19.65 -33.27 -3.21
N GLN A 627 -20.64 -33.31 -4.11
CA GLN A 627 -21.81 -34.19 -4.04
C GLN A 627 -21.56 -35.54 -4.76
N GLU A 628 -20.32 -35.80 -5.20
CA GLU A 628 -19.91 -36.96 -5.98
C GLU A 628 -20.70 -37.08 -7.31
N GLU A 629 -21.18 -35.95 -7.82
CA GLU A 629 -21.87 -35.87 -9.11
C GLU A 629 -20.86 -35.50 -10.22
N ARG A 630 -21.21 -35.91 -11.47
CA ARG A 630 -20.41 -35.62 -12.65
C ARG A 630 -20.51 -34.13 -13.02
N PHE A 631 -19.37 -33.47 -13.17
CA PHE A 631 -19.27 -32.09 -13.66
C PHE A 631 -18.55 -32.06 -14.99
N SER A 632 -19.20 -31.57 -16.06
CA SER A 632 -18.63 -31.48 -17.40
C SER A 632 -18.05 -30.06 -17.65
N ALA A 633 -16.83 -29.97 -18.20
CA ALA A 633 -16.18 -28.71 -18.53
C ALA A 633 -15.39 -28.82 -19.85
N SER A 634 -15.24 -27.67 -20.56
CA SER A 634 -14.58 -27.66 -21.87
C SER A 634 -13.07 -27.83 -21.73
N THR A 635 -12.49 -28.66 -22.64
CA THR A 635 -11.05 -28.95 -22.76
C THR A 635 -10.34 -28.06 -23.79
N ASP A 636 -11.09 -27.35 -24.63
CA ASP A 636 -10.58 -26.61 -25.79
C ASP A 636 -11.01 -25.14 -25.84
N ILE A 637 -11.75 -24.64 -24.83
CA ILE A 637 -12.05 -23.22 -24.67
C ILE A 637 -11.18 -22.66 -23.55
N THR A 638 -10.26 -21.76 -23.90
CA THR A 638 -9.30 -21.14 -22.98
C THR A 638 -9.73 -19.71 -22.63
N VAL A 639 -9.76 -19.39 -21.35
CA VAL A 639 -10.13 -18.09 -20.78
C VAL A 639 -9.11 -17.62 -19.76
N SER A 640 -9.21 -16.37 -19.30
CA SER A 640 -8.46 -15.84 -18.13
C SER A 640 -9.46 -15.58 -17.01
N PRO A 641 -9.55 -16.45 -15.98
CA PRO A 641 -10.51 -16.27 -14.89
C PRO A 641 -10.25 -15.00 -14.08
N THR A 642 -11.32 -14.41 -13.56
CA THR A 642 -11.24 -13.15 -12.81
C THR A 642 -11.97 -13.26 -11.48
N TYR A 643 -11.21 -13.07 -10.39
CA TYR A 643 -11.75 -13.02 -9.04
C TYR A 643 -12.38 -11.64 -8.79
N VAL A 644 -13.69 -11.63 -8.56
CA VAL A 644 -14.50 -10.41 -8.47
C VAL A 644 -13.99 -9.42 -7.42
N PRO A 645 -13.57 -9.81 -6.19
CA PRO A 645 -13.01 -8.86 -5.23
C PRO A 645 -11.75 -8.15 -5.73
N ASP A 646 -10.86 -8.84 -6.44
CA ASP A 646 -9.65 -8.22 -7.00
C ASP A 646 -9.99 -7.23 -8.11
N LEU A 647 -10.89 -7.65 -9.00
CA LEU A 647 -11.37 -6.81 -10.11
C LEU A 647 -11.96 -5.50 -9.58
N VAL A 648 -12.85 -5.57 -8.58
CA VAL A 648 -13.51 -4.39 -8.02
C VAL A 648 -12.50 -3.46 -7.35
N ASN A 649 -11.55 -3.99 -6.58
CA ASN A 649 -10.50 -3.18 -5.95
C ASN A 649 -9.63 -2.48 -7.00
N ALA A 650 -9.16 -3.19 -8.02
CA ALA A 650 -8.37 -2.60 -9.11
C ALA A 650 -9.17 -1.55 -9.90
N CYS A 651 -10.44 -1.81 -10.19
CA CYS A 651 -11.33 -0.85 -10.84
C CYS A 651 -11.51 0.44 -10.02
N LEU A 652 -11.69 0.34 -8.71
CA LEU A 652 -11.79 1.50 -7.83
C LEU A 652 -10.47 2.29 -7.78
N ASP A 653 -9.33 1.59 -7.72
CA ASP A 653 -8.01 2.26 -7.76
C ASP A 653 -7.81 3.02 -9.09
N LEU A 654 -8.09 2.38 -10.22
CA LEU A 654 -7.99 3.02 -11.53
C LEU A 654 -8.96 4.22 -11.68
N LEU A 655 -10.18 4.10 -11.14
CA LEU A 655 -11.16 5.19 -11.13
C LEU A 655 -10.67 6.38 -10.28
N ILE A 656 -10.13 6.11 -9.09
CA ILE A 656 -9.55 7.12 -8.20
C ILE A 656 -8.31 7.74 -8.85
N ASP A 657 -7.47 6.95 -9.52
CA ASP A 657 -6.30 7.41 -10.26
C ASP A 657 -6.65 8.22 -11.53
N LYS A 658 -7.96 8.28 -11.89
CA LYS A 658 -8.47 8.93 -13.13
C LYS A 658 -7.91 8.30 -14.40
N GLU A 659 -7.73 6.99 -14.39
CA GLU A 659 -7.36 6.24 -15.57
C GLU A 659 -8.49 6.23 -16.61
N ALA A 660 -8.10 6.17 -17.89
CA ALA A 660 -9.00 6.26 -19.02
C ALA A 660 -8.69 5.19 -20.08
N GLY A 661 -9.60 5.04 -21.04
CA GLY A 661 -9.46 4.11 -22.15
C GLY A 661 -9.68 2.65 -21.74
N ILE A 662 -9.22 1.72 -22.58
CA ILE A 662 -9.46 0.29 -22.39
C ILE A 662 -8.36 -0.32 -21.51
N TRP A 663 -8.78 -1.13 -20.54
CA TRP A 663 -7.93 -1.94 -19.67
C TRP A 663 -8.36 -3.41 -19.68
N HIS A 664 -7.40 -4.33 -19.70
CA HIS A 664 -7.64 -5.74 -19.44
C HIS A 664 -7.36 -6.06 -17.97
N LEU A 665 -8.36 -6.54 -17.26
CA LEU A 665 -8.22 -6.93 -15.84
C LEU A 665 -8.66 -8.37 -15.64
N THR A 666 -7.69 -9.26 -15.40
CA THR A 666 -7.89 -10.68 -15.07
C THR A 666 -6.80 -11.14 -14.10
N ASN A 667 -6.98 -12.30 -13.47
CA ASN A 667 -5.94 -12.91 -12.63
C ASN A 667 -4.85 -13.63 -13.45
N GLY A 668 -4.71 -13.29 -14.73
CA GLY A 668 -3.59 -13.52 -15.62
C GLY A 668 -3.56 -14.88 -16.29
N GLU A 669 -3.45 -15.99 -15.61
CA GLU A 669 -3.14 -17.32 -16.19
C GLU A 669 -4.20 -17.81 -17.19
N PRO A 670 -3.85 -18.07 -18.47
CA PRO A 670 -4.75 -18.74 -19.40
C PRO A 670 -5.01 -20.19 -18.99
N VAL A 671 -6.26 -20.55 -18.83
CA VAL A 671 -6.68 -21.92 -18.48
C VAL A 671 -7.92 -22.35 -19.27
N THR A 672 -8.01 -23.62 -19.57
CA THR A 672 -9.28 -24.19 -20.04
C THR A 672 -10.29 -24.31 -18.91
N TRP A 673 -11.57 -24.42 -19.23
CA TRP A 673 -12.59 -24.56 -18.20
C TRP A 673 -12.39 -25.83 -17.34
N VAL A 674 -11.91 -26.95 -17.94
CA VAL A 674 -11.62 -28.16 -17.18
C VAL A 674 -10.42 -27.99 -16.26
N GLU A 675 -9.38 -27.28 -16.69
CA GLU A 675 -8.22 -26.96 -15.85
C GLU A 675 -8.61 -26.06 -14.68
N LEU A 676 -9.47 -25.06 -14.91
CA LEU A 676 -9.99 -24.21 -13.85
C LEU A 676 -10.76 -25.01 -12.77
N ALA A 677 -11.66 -25.92 -13.21
CA ALA A 677 -12.39 -26.79 -12.30
C ALA A 677 -11.45 -27.71 -11.52
N PHE A 678 -10.44 -28.29 -12.19
CA PHE A 678 -9.44 -29.16 -11.58
C PHE A 678 -8.60 -28.44 -10.53
N LYS A 679 -8.04 -27.26 -10.87
CA LYS A 679 -7.27 -26.43 -9.94
C LYS A 679 -8.08 -26.07 -8.69
N ALA A 680 -9.31 -25.63 -8.88
CA ALA A 680 -10.20 -25.24 -7.77
C ALA A 680 -10.54 -26.45 -6.87
N ALA A 681 -10.91 -27.59 -7.45
CA ALA A 681 -11.24 -28.81 -6.70
C ALA A 681 -10.04 -29.34 -5.93
N LYS A 682 -8.86 -29.40 -6.55
CA LYS A 682 -7.61 -29.82 -5.91
C LYS A 682 -7.28 -28.95 -4.68
N LYS A 683 -7.35 -27.61 -4.80
CA LYS A 683 -7.12 -26.69 -3.68
C LYS A 683 -8.17 -26.83 -2.57
N ALA A 684 -9.42 -27.18 -2.93
CA ALA A 684 -10.49 -27.43 -1.96
C ALA A 684 -10.36 -28.80 -1.26
N GLY A 685 -9.51 -29.72 -1.76
CA GLY A 685 -9.40 -31.09 -1.28
C GLY A 685 -10.58 -31.98 -1.73
N ILE A 686 -11.21 -31.66 -2.88
CA ILE A 686 -12.35 -32.40 -3.44
C ILE A 686 -11.83 -33.36 -4.52
N ASP A 687 -12.39 -34.59 -4.54
CA ASP A 687 -12.06 -35.61 -5.54
C ASP A 687 -12.46 -35.15 -6.96
N THR A 688 -11.53 -35.28 -7.89
CA THR A 688 -11.68 -34.86 -9.30
C THR A 688 -12.03 -36.00 -10.25
N SER A 689 -12.21 -37.22 -9.76
CA SER A 689 -12.51 -38.39 -10.60
C SER A 689 -13.83 -38.25 -11.38
N ARG A 690 -14.74 -37.42 -10.92
CA ARG A 690 -16.02 -37.10 -11.55
C ARG A 690 -15.98 -35.88 -12.48
N LEU A 691 -14.83 -35.25 -12.65
CA LEU A 691 -14.66 -34.16 -13.61
C LEU A 691 -14.55 -34.75 -15.02
N ASP A 692 -15.45 -34.30 -15.91
CA ASP A 692 -15.62 -34.82 -17.26
C ASP A 692 -15.19 -33.74 -18.29
N GLY A 693 -14.06 -33.96 -18.94
CA GLY A 693 -13.57 -33.06 -19.99
C GLY A 693 -14.22 -33.37 -21.34
N ARG A 694 -14.89 -32.34 -21.93
CA ARG A 694 -15.52 -32.42 -23.26
C ARG A 694 -15.05 -31.29 -24.16
N ARG A 695 -15.22 -31.43 -25.47
CA ARG A 695 -14.98 -30.32 -26.40
C ARG A 695 -16.11 -29.31 -26.31
N GLY A 696 -15.81 -28.03 -26.49
CA GLY A 696 -16.77 -26.92 -26.44
C GLY A 696 -17.98 -27.10 -27.36
N GLY A 697 -17.78 -27.67 -28.56
CA GLY A 697 -18.86 -27.98 -29.52
C GLY A 697 -19.88 -29.01 -29.02
N GLU A 698 -19.58 -29.78 -27.97
CA GLU A 698 -20.49 -30.80 -27.40
C GLU A 698 -21.50 -30.21 -26.40
N PHE A 699 -21.32 -28.94 -25.99
CA PHE A 699 -22.20 -28.27 -25.02
C PHE A 699 -23.47 -27.67 -25.65
N GLY A 700 -23.58 -27.64 -26.97
CA GLY A 700 -24.77 -27.14 -27.67
C GLY A 700 -25.01 -25.65 -27.51
N TYR A 701 -23.97 -24.85 -27.35
CA TYR A 701 -24.06 -23.39 -27.31
C TYR A 701 -24.71 -22.84 -28.60
N VAL A 702 -25.66 -21.92 -28.46
CA VAL A 702 -26.30 -21.25 -29.60
C VAL A 702 -25.37 -20.21 -30.20
N ALA A 703 -24.73 -19.40 -29.36
CA ALA A 703 -23.77 -18.40 -29.78
C ALA A 703 -22.36 -19.02 -29.95
N VAL A 704 -21.69 -18.70 -31.04
CA VAL A 704 -20.31 -19.15 -31.27
C VAL A 704 -19.37 -18.56 -30.22
N ARG A 705 -18.59 -19.42 -29.56
CA ARG A 705 -17.57 -19.02 -28.57
C ARG A 705 -16.20 -19.02 -29.22
N PRO A 706 -15.33 -18.02 -28.95
CA PRO A 706 -13.92 -18.12 -29.30
C PRO A 706 -13.26 -19.28 -28.54
N LEU A 707 -12.42 -20.07 -29.23
CA LEU A 707 -11.68 -21.16 -28.59
C LEU A 707 -10.60 -20.63 -27.66
N TYR A 708 -10.08 -19.45 -27.94
CA TYR A 708 -9.05 -18.78 -27.12
C TYR A 708 -9.43 -17.32 -26.92
N SER A 709 -9.82 -16.92 -25.70
CA SER A 709 -10.15 -15.54 -25.36
C SER A 709 -9.39 -15.01 -24.15
N ALA A 710 -8.28 -15.68 -23.80
CA ALA A 710 -7.47 -15.25 -22.67
C ALA A 710 -6.92 -13.83 -22.88
N LEU A 711 -6.95 -13.03 -21.83
CA LEU A 711 -6.51 -11.64 -21.79
C LEU A 711 -5.20 -11.48 -21.05
N SER A 712 -4.34 -10.59 -21.54
CA SER A 712 -3.22 -10.00 -20.80
C SER A 712 -3.27 -8.49 -20.97
N SER A 713 -2.42 -7.75 -20.28
CA SER A 713 -2.41 -6.29 -20.37
C SER A 713 -1.03 -5.75 -20.74
N GLU A 714 -0.97 -4.87 -21.73
CA GLU A 714 0.22 -4.07 -22.03
C GLU A 714 0.33 -2.82 -21.12
N ARG A 715 -0.73 -2.48 -20.40
CA ARG A 715 -0.81 -1.33 -19.50
C ARG A 715 -0.41 -1.68 -18.06
N GLY A 716 -0.42 -2.96 -17.68
CA GLY A 716 0.02 -3.44 -16.39
C GLY A 716 -0.80 -4.62 -15.85
N ILE A 717 -0.13 -5.52 -15.15
CA ILE A 717 -0.77 -6.67 -14.48
C ILE A 717 -1.10 -6.26 -13.05
N LEU A 718 -2.35 -5.85 -12.82
CA LEU A 718 -2.78 -5.27 -11.55
C LEU A 718 -3.35 -6.28 -10.55
N LEU A 719 -3.89 -7.41 -11.03
CA LEU A 719 -4.50 -8.42 -10.20
C LEU A 719 -3.47 -9.49 -9.76
N PRO A 720 -3.61 -10.06 -8.56
CA PRO A 720 -2.83 -11.21 -8.12
C PRO A 720 -2.99 -12.43 -9.04
N SER A 721 -2.15 -13.46 -8.87
CA SER A 721 -2.21 -14.68 -9.67
C SER A 721 -3.54 -15.43 -9.44
N LEU A 722 -3.95 -16.23 -10.44
CA LEU A 722 -5.12 -17.11 -10.34
C LEU A 722 -5.00 -18.07 -9.14
N ASP A 723 -3.79 -18.52 -8.87
CA ASP A 723 -3.51 -19.48 -7.79
C ASP A 723 -3.80 -18.87 -6.41
N ASP A 724 -3.34 -17.61 -6.16
CA ASP A 724 -3.65 -16.85 -4.96
C ASP A 724 -5.15 -16.53 -4.86
N ALA A 725 -5.77 -16.12 -5.96
CA ALA A 725 -7.20 -15.82 -6.01
C ALA A 725 -8.07 -17.02 -5.63
N LEU A 726 -7.73 -18.22 -6.13
CA LEU A 726 -8.41 -19.47 -5.77
C LEU A 726 -8.23 -19.82 -4.29
N ASP A 727 -7.00 -19.64 -3.73
CA ASP A 727 -6.75 -19.88 -2.31
C ASP A 727 -7.58 -18.97 -1.41
N ARG A 728 -7.68 -17.68 -1.74
CA ARG A 728 -8.53 -16.72 -1.00
C ARG A 728 -10.00 -17.07 -1.13
N TYR A 729 -10.46 -17.43 -2.31
CA TYR A 729 -11.84 -17.83 -2.54
C TYR A 729 -12.23 -19.09 -1.74
N ILE A 730 -11.39 -20.12 -1.73
CA ILE A 730 -11.66 -21.35 -0.98
C ILE A 730 -11.66 -21.10 0.53
N ARG A 731 -10.75 -20.24 1.03
CA ARG A 731 -10.74 -19.84 2.45
C ARG A 731 -12.02 -19.10 2.85
N SER A 732 -12.51 -18.16 2.04
CA SER A 732 -13.76 -17.45 2.33
C SER A 732 -14.97 -18.39 2.42
N ARG A 733 -15.07 -19.36 1.51
CA ARG A 733 -16.14 -20.37 1.55
C ARG A 733 -16.12 -21.25 2.80
N ARG A 734 -14.93 -21.61 3.29
CA ARG A 734 -14.79 -22.40 4.52
C ARG A 734 -15.27 -21.62 5.76
N GLN A 735 -15.13 -20.31 5.75
CA GLN A 735 -15.58 -19.43 6.85
C GLN A 735 -17.09 -19.21 6.84
N GLU A 736 -17.72 -19.19 5.66
CA GLU A 736 -19.19 -19.03 5.50
C GLU A 736 -19.98 -20.31 5.83
N ALA A 737 -19.41 -21.49 5.61
CA ALA A 737 -20.05 -22.77 5.85
C ALA A 737 -20.59 -23.01 7.28
N PRO A 738 -19.92 -22.58 8.37
CA PRO A 738 -20.46 -22.67 9.74
C PRO A 738 -21.67 -21.76 9.97
N ALA A 739 -21.66 -20.54 9.42
CA ALA A 739 -22.73 -19.56 9.59
C ALA A 739 -24.03 -20.01 8.91
N GLU A 740 -23.95 -20.53 7.67
CA GLU A 740 -25.12 -21.10 6.97
C GLU A 740 -25.71 -22.35 7.69
N ALA A 741 -24.85 -23.14 8.35
CA ALA A 741 -25.30 -24.29 9.12
C ALA A 741 -26.03 -23.90 10.41
N GLU A 742 -25.65 -22.78 11.04
CA GLU A 742 -26.34 -22.23 12.22
C GLU A 742 -27.67 -21.55 11.84
N GLU A 743 -27.71 -20.79 10.75
CA GLU A 743 -28.98 -20.22 10.24
C GLU A 743 -30.00 -21.28 9.82
N ARG A 744 -29.58 -22.36 9.18
CA ARG A 744 -30.45 -23.51 8.88
C ARG A 744 -30.98 -24.24 10.14
N LYS A 745 -30.16 -24.25 11.23
CA LYS A 745 -30.61 -24.81 12.52
C LYS A 745 -31.55 -23.87 13.26
N SER A 746 -31.36 -22.57 13.19
CA SER A 746 -32.24 -21.56 13.80
C SER A 746 -33.56 -21.41 13.04
N GLY A 747 -33.56 -21.47 11.70
CA GLY A 747 -34.77 -21.43 10.86
C GLY A 747 -35.69 -22.67 11.00
N ARG A 748 -35.14 -23.85 11.35
CA ARG A 748 -35.92 -25.04 11.65
C ARG A 748 -36.58 -25.05 13.03
N ARG A 749 -36.12 -24.19 13.98
CA ARG A 749 -36.78 -24.04 15.28
C ARG A 749 -37.99 -23.10 15.29
N GLY A 750 -38.20 -22.30 14.23
CA GLY A 750 -39.32 -21.37 14.10
C GLY A 750 -40.56 -21.88 13.43
N SER A 751 -40.55 -23.08 12.81
CA SER A 751 -41.70 -23.62 12.07
C SER A 751 -42.46 -24.76 12.78
N GLY A 752 -42.27 -24.92 14.08
CA GLY A 752 -42.84 -25.98 14.88
C GLY A 752 -43.86 -25.55 15.95
N MET A 753 -44.63 -24.47 15.72
CA MET A 753 -45.81 -24.15 16.57
C MET A 753 -46.77 -23.24 15.83
N ALA A 754 -47.66 -23.79 15.02
CA ALA A 754 -49.03 -23.34 14.75
C ALA A 754 -49.68 -24.37 13.83
N ALA A 755 -50.47 -25.27 14.40
CA ALA A 755 -51.53 -26.00 13.75
C ALA A 755 -52.83 -25.25 13.95
#